data_a2e072a8929d1b1c87090f821725117a
#
_entry.id   a2e072a8929d1b1c87090f821725117a
#
_cell.length_a   1.000
_cell.length_b   1.000
_cell.length_c   1.000
_cell.angle_alpha   90.00
_cell.angle_beta   90.00
_cell.angle_gamma   90.00
#
_symmetry.space_group_name_H-M   'P 1'
#
loop_
_entity.id
_entity.type
_entity.pdbx_description
1 polymer ?
#
loop_
_entity_poly.entity_id
_entity_poly.type
_entity_poly.pdbx_seq_one_letter_code
_entity_poly.pdbx_strand_id
1 'polypeptide(L)'
;MKKILILLIGLFLFNSNAFATLTYKQSKDISDDTDHLRGIFIKPDGTRIYVTEDTDSTQSVIEYSLTTPFDVSTATNKKKTTLLIDEGGTLSVIDNPHAIEFNSDGTEMYVIRSDSGTRVSIEQFTLSTPWDSSTLSWTTYKDIKTGCFTSVQARGLDFKPDGTRVFVASQGNKKIAHYDLTTPWDISTATNQTCSAFAETNVRNIQLSSDGKILYLGGNTDDDIKKYSLSTPYDVTTITLQSTTFSIASQTGEMRGFQFSSNFTKLYVTGDDGSSSGDNVIYEYDISCAGTITCSDPSANADVKAIIEANAELSKRSIRYNTLPVFHRIEWLRRHRNKDNLSNLNAQIDFTNKKVSKLLKSLNNLKKENNRNLNEEDWFDWSEGRISFGKGKAVTSSSKHIQSYGFAIGTDKINDEDKNTMHGYVFQYGNDNIDIGSKGTKLNTGSYSLSMYGTKLRDNKTFTDGIIGIGLLDINQTRVTYGNILEGDREGKQIFGSVNLGKRLNDEKFNLNPGIKIDLGYTELAAFRENTTLGDSSADVLIYKKQKVKSAMATIGILLDKTDKRDNERIINHHGRLEYIADLSPSSEAEFYYENSQSTVYEYKVDNKAKHNYRIGYGFDTTSILGWSIVTNFERFRAKGKGHSNEFYLSLGYVPIDEMKFVLHLNYNENLSTGINIVKNVNGFNLKFNIDADIDNHYQNSNIFINRSF
;
A
#
# COMPACT_ATOMS: atom_id res chain seq x y z
N MET A 1 -37.57 56.88 8.92
CA MET A 1 -37.76 56.06 7.72
C MET A 1 -36.51 56.20 6.85
N LYS A 2 -35.51 55.35 7.04
CA LYS A 2 -34.33 55.28 6.16
C LYS A 2 -34.32 53.91 5.51
N LYS A 3 -34.52 53.86 4.21
CA LYS A 3 -34.42 52.66 3.38
C LYS A 3 -32.92 52.29 3.24
N ILE A 4 -32.54 51.14 3.75
CA ILE A 4 -31.24 50.54 3.48
C ILE A 4 -31.38 49.76 2.18
N LEU A 5 -30.69 50.24 1.15
CA LEU A 5 -30.50 49.56 -0.13
C LEU A 5 -29.40 48.53 0.03
N ILE A 6 -29.75 47.24 0.10
CA ILE A 6 -28.77 46.13 0.09
C ILE A 6 -28.40 45.90 -1.38
N LEU A 7 -27.18 46.28 -1.70
CA LEU A 7 -26.54 45.96 -2.97
C LEU A 7 -26.08 44.50 -2.93
N LEU A 8 -26.80 43.60 -3.59
CA LEU A 8 -26.37 42.24 -3.87
C LEU A 8 -25.27 42.32 -4.93
N ILE A 9 -24.01 42.32 -4.50
CA ILE A 9 -22.88 41.98 -5.36
C ILE A 9 -22.87 40.46 -5.49
N GLY A 10 -23.45 39.98 -6.57
CA GLY A 10 -23.27 38.58 -6.99
C GLY A 10 -21.79 38.33 -7.27
N LEU A 11 -21.13 37.66 -6.36
CA LEU A 11 -19.82 37.08 -6.61
C LEU A 11 -20.02 35.94 -7.63
N PHE A 12 -19.86 36.24 -8.90
CA PHE A 12 -19.59 35.25 -9.91
C PHE A 12 -18.22 34.65 -9.56
N LEU A 13 -18.24 33.55 -8.82
CA LEU A 13 -17.10 32.62 -8.78
C LEU A 13 -16.96 32.11 -10.22
N PHE A 14 -16.12 32.78 -11.00
CA PHE A 14 -15.51 32.12 -12.15
C PHE A 14 -14.71 30.96 -11.60
N ASN A 15 -15.30 29.77 -11.63
CA ASN A 15 -14.51 28.58 -11.68
C ASN A 15 -13.65 28.69 -12.94
N SER A 16 -12.45 29.18 -12.82
CA SER A 16 -11.45 29.05 -13.85
C SER A 16 -11.16 27.55 -13.92
N ASN A 17 -11.84 26.85 -14.83
CA ASN A 17 -11.42 25.55 -15.26
C ASN A 17 -9.99 25.73 -15.79
N ALA A 18 -9.00 25.40 -14.99
CA ALA A 18 -7.64 25.33 -15.47
C ALA A 18 -7.58 24.14 -16.41
N PHE A 19 -7.31 24.39 -17.68
CA PHE A 19 -7.19 23.37 -18.71
C PHE A 19 -5.82 22.69 -18.58
N ALA A 20 -5.74 21.37 -18.79
CA ALA A 20 -4.47 20.70 -18.99
C ALA A 20 -3.77 21.35 -20.18
N THR A 21 -2.52 21.79 -20.00
CA THR A 21 -1.72 22.34 -21.08
C THR A 21 -0.76 21.30 -21.60
N LEU A 22 -0.78 21.12 -22.91
CA LEU A 22 0.19 20.34 -23.63
C LEU A 22 1.40 21.21 -23.93
N THR A 23 2.58 20.78 -23.51
CA THR A 23 3.84 21.51 -23.77
C THR A 23 4.78 20.62 -24.55
N TYR A 24 5.12 21.02 -25.76
CA TYR A 24 6.16 20.33 -26.55
C TYR A 24 7.46 20.31 -25.76
N LYS A 25 8.05 19.12 -25.64
CA LYS A 25 9.32 18.93 -24.93
C LYS A 25 10.46 18.69 -25.89
N GLN A 26 10.34 17.69 -26.74
CA GLN A 26 11.41 17.27 -27.66
C GLN A 26 10.86 16.30 -28.71
N SER A 27 11.70 15.93 -29.66
CA SER A 27 11.40 14.94 -30.69
C SER A 27 12.58 14.08 -31.03
N LYS A 28 12.30 12.95 -31.68
CA LYS A 28 13.28 12.04 -32.27
C LYS A 28 12.93 11.82 -33.73
N ASP A 29 13.77 12.30 -34.62
CA ASP A 29 13.76 11.98 -36.04
C ASP A 29 14.21 10.54 -36.25
N ILE A 30 13.39 9.76 -36.98
CA ILE A 30 13.63 8.36 -37.35
C ILE A 30 13.48 8.12 -38.85
N SER A 31 13.59 9.17 -39.67
CA SER A 31 13.47 9.10 -41.15
C SER A 31 14.50 8.17 -41.79
N ASP A 32 15.68 8.04 -41.18
CA ASP A 32 16.70 7.05 -41.61
C ASP A 32 16.27 5.59 -41.36
N ASP A 33 15.22 5.39 -40.57
CA ASP A 33 14.77 4.08 -40.13
C ASP A 33 13.49 3.60 -40.82
N THR A 34 12.66 4.52 -41.29
CA THR A 34 11.40 4.25 -41.96
C THR A 34 10.93 5.38 -42.87
N ASP A 35 10.30 5.01 -43.99
CA ASP A 35 9.73 5.98 -44.96
C ASP A 35 8.24 6.31 -44.62
N HIS A 36 7.53 5.43 -43.90
CA HIS A 36 6.10 5.60 -43.59
C HIS A 36 5.77 5.13 -42.17
N LEU A 37 5.90 6.03 -41.24
CA LEU A 37 5.55 5.82 -39.84
C LEU A 37 4.04 5.76 -39.63
N ARG A 38 3.56 4.82 -38.74
CA ARG A 38 2.15 4.65 -38.38
C ARG A 38 1.91 4.71 -36.88
N GLY A 39 1.55 3.58 -36.27
CA GLY A 39 1.22 3.47 -34.87
C GLY A 39 2.41 3.61 -33.93
N ILE A 40 2.15 3.90 -32.69
CA ILE A 40 3.16 3.99 -31.62
C ILE A 40 2.65 3.28 -30.37
N PHE A 41 3.56 2.58 -29.67
CA PHE A 41 3.34 2.03 -28.34
C PHE A 41 4.58 2.29 -27.47
N ILE A 42 4.33 2.74 -26.24
CA ILE A 42 5.37 2.90 -25.22
C ILE A 42 5.15 1.87 -24.13
N LYS A 43 6.20 1.07 -23.86
CA LYS A 43 6.16 0.14 -22.76
C LYS A 43 5.79 0.86 -21.45
N PRO A 44 4.95 0.30 -20.58
CA PRO A 44 4.45 0.96 -19.38
C PRO A 44 5.51 1.52 -18.42
N ASP A 45 6.72 0.94 -18.39
CA ASP A 45 7.88 1.43 -17.62
C ASP A 45 8.71 2.48 -18.34
N GLY A 46 8.35 2.86 -19.55
CA GLY A 46 9.03 3.86 -20.36
C GLY A 46 10.39 3.47 -20.93
N THR A 47 10.78 2.19 -20.84
CA THR A 47 12.12 1.75 -21.26
C THR A 47 12.22 1.39 -22.74
N ARG A 48 11.08 1.27 -23.43
CA ARG A 48 11.00 0.91 -24.86
C ARG A 48 9.90 1.65 -25.58
N ILE A 49 10.13 1.91 -26.88
CA ILE A 49 9.15 2.42 -27.83
C ILE A 49 9.06 1.43 -28.98
N TYR A 50 7.84 1.21 -29.46
CA TYR A 50 7.52 0.42 -30.65
C TYR A 50 6.76 1.29 -31.62
N VAL A 51 7.13 1.25 -32.89
CA VAL A 51 6.36 1.91 -33.96
C VAL A 51 6.11 0.93 -35.09
N THR A 52 4.96 1.03 -35.71
CA THR A 52 4.68 0.31 -36.95
C THR A 52 5.03 1.15 -38.15
N GLU A 53 5.53 0.51 -39.17
CA GLU A 53 5.81 1.14 -40.46
C GLU A 53 5.08 0.43 -41.60
N ASP A 54 4.80 1.20 -42.64
CA ASP A 54 4.09 0.75 -43.84
C ASP A 54 4.91 1.18 -45.07
N THR A 55 5.91 0.38 -45.43
CA THR A 55 6.73 0.60 -46.62
C THR A 55 6.30 -0.35 -47.74
N ASP A 56 6.53 0.01 -49.00
CA ASP A 56 6.04 -0.76 -50.15
C ASP A 56 6.51 -2.22 -50.21
N SER A 57 7.53 -2.61 -49.44
CA SER A 57 8.10 -3.94 -49.51
C SER A 57 8.31 -4.67 -48.18
N THR A 58 8.32 -3.97 -47.02
CA THR A 58 8.61 -4.57 -45.72
C THR A 58 7.86 -3.84 -44.58
N GLN A 59 6.62 -4.28 -44.34
CA GLN A 59 5.88 -3.80 -43.20
C GLN A 59 6.47 -4.40 -41.90
N SER A 60 6.82 -3.58 -40.96
CA SER A 60 7.58 -4.00 -39.78
C SER A 60 7.11 -3.30 -38.49
N VAL A 61 7.50 -3.88 -37.36
CA VAL A 61 7.58 -3.17 -36.10
C VAL A 61 9.05 -2.79 -35.87
N ILE A 62 9.26 -1.52 -35.47
CA ILE A 62 10.58 -1.01 -35.07
C ILE A 62 10.55 -0.79 -33.57
N GLU A 63 11.47 -1.42 -32.86
CA GLU A 63 11.67 -1.31 -31.43
C GLU A 63 12.91 -0.47 -31.12
N TYR A 64 12.79 0.50 -30.20
CA TYR A 64 13.90 1.25 -29.63
C TYR A 64 13.97 1.05 -28.13
N SER A 65 15.19 0.95 -27.60
CA SER A 65 15.45 1.04 -26.16
C SER A 65 15.67 2.50 -25.76
N LEU A 66 15.04 2.95 -24.67
CA LEU A 66 15.28 4.26 -24.08
C LEU A 66 16.27 4.12 -22.92
N THR A 67 17.40 4.81 -22.98
CA THR A 67 18.40 4.81 -21.90
C THR A 67 17.93 5.62 -20.68
N THR A 68 17.08 6.61 -20.92
CA THR A 68 16.31 7.31 -19.90
C THR A 68 14.84 7.00 -20.13
N PRO A 69 14.14 6.37 -19.16
CA PRO A 69 12.74 6.04 -19.32
C PRO A 69 11.89 7.26 -19.69
N PHE A 70 10.97 7.07 -20.64
CA PHE A 70 10.05 8.09 -21.14
C PHE A 70 10.70 9.28 -21.88
N ASP A 71 11.97 9.22 -22.22
CA ASP A 71 12.71 10.25 -22.95
C ASP A 71 13.05 9.77 -24.36
N VAL A 72 12.29 10.23 -25.37
CA VAL A 72 12.44 9.80 -26.77
C VAL A 72 13.77 10.19 -27.39
N SER A 73 14.43 11.26 -26.89
CA SER A 73 15.74 11.68 -27.38
C SER A 73 16.84 10.66 -27.10
N THR A 74 16.61 9.77 -26.13
CA THR A 74 17.53 8.71 -25.71
C THR A 74 17.32 7.38 -26.44
N ALA A 75 16.45 7.36 -27.46
CA ALA A 75 16.14 6.16 -28.25
C ALA A 75 17.38 5.62 -28.97
N THR A 76 17.71 4.36 -28.70
CA THR A 76 18.89 3.64 -29.20
C THR A 76 18.56 2.17 -29.49
N ASN A 77 19.54 1.39 -29.94
CA ASN A 77 19.42 -0.07 -30.11
C ASN A 77 18.19 -0.48 -30.95
N LYS A 78 18.05 0.16 -32.12
CA LYS A 78 16.98 -0.16 -33.08
C LYS A 78 16.94 -1.65 -33.44
N LYS A 79 15.78 -2.26 -33.32
CA LYS A 79 15.45 -3.56 -33.88
C LYS A 79 14.29 -3.39 -34.85
N LYS A 80 14.43 -3.91 -36.06
CA LYS A 80 13.36 -3.91 -37.08
C LYS A 80 12.95 -5.34 -37.38
N THR A 81 11.69 -5.65 -37.19
CA THR A 81 11.14 -7.01 -37.36
C THR A 81 9.96 -6.99 -38.32
N THR A 82 10.06 -7.73 -39.41
CA THR A 82 8.96 -7.84 -40.40
C THR A 82 7.77 -8.54 -39.79
N LEU A 83 6.58 -7.98 -39.98
CA LEU A 83 5.31 -8.54 -39.52
C LEU A 83 4.83 -9.60 -40.51
N LEU A 84 5.14 -10.86 -40.23
CA LEU A 84 4.71 -12.02 -41.01
C LEU A 84 3.42 -12.63 -40.43
N ILE A 85 2.46 -12.88 -41.28
CA ILE A 85 1.17 -13.53 -40.95
C ILE A 85 1.05 -14.82 -41.75
N ASP A 86 0.31 -15.81 -41.20
CA ASP A 86 0.03 -17.05 -41.90
C ASP A 86 -1.37 -16.99 -42.53
N GLU A 87 -1.43 -17.03 -43.82
CA GLU A 87 -2.68 -17.08 -44.60
C GLU A 87 -2.86 -18.47 -45.22
N GLY A 88 -3.35 -19.41 -44.39
CA GLY A 88 -3.66 -20.78 -44.86
C GLY A 88 -2.44 -21.64 -45.15
N GLY A 89 -1.38 -21.50 -44.36
CA GLY A 89 -0.13 -22.26 -44.48
C GLY A 89 0.96 -21.55 -45.31
N THR A 90 0.73 -20.30 -45.71
CA THR A 90 1.70 -19.50 -46.46
C THR A 90 1.99 -18.22 -45.65
N LEU A 91 3.26 -18.01 -45.28
CA LEU A 91 3.69 -16.78 -44.65
C LEU A 91 3.70 -15.63 -45.67
N SER A 92 3.01 -14.55 -45.33
CA SER A 92 3.02 -13.30 -46.09
C SER A 92 3.30 -12.12 -45.19
N VAL A 93 3.80 -11.03 -45.75
CA VAL A 93 3.97 -9.78 -44.98
C VAL A 93 2.58 -9.19 -44.77
N ILE A 94 2.33 -8.67 -43.56
CA ILE A 94 1.08 -7.95 -43.25
C ILE A 94 0.93 -6.77 -44.20
N ASP A 95 -0.29 -6.43 -44.57
CA ASP A 95 -0.56 -5.28 -45.42
C ASP A 95 -1.12 -4.12 -44.60
N ASN A 96 -0.56 -2.93 -44.78
CA ASN A 96 -1.00 -1.64 -44.22
C ASN A 96 -1.23 -1.70 -42.70
N PRO A 97 -0.17 -1.96 -41.87
CA PRO A 97 -0.26 -1.98 -40.41
C PRO A 97 -0.47 -0.57 -39.86
N HIS A 98 -1.33 -0.44 -38.82
CA HIS A 98 -1.62 0.81 -38.17
C HIS A 98 -1.33 0.75 -36.66
N ALA A 99 -2.36 0.92 -35.82
CA ALA A 99 -2.19 0.89 -34.36
C ALA A 99 -1.53 -0.40 -33.89
N ILE A 100 -0.72 -0.27 -32.87
CA ILE A 100 0.00 -1.35 -32.17
C ILE A 100 -0.32 -1.29 -30.68
N GLU A 101 -0.58 -2.46 -30.09
CA GLU A 101 -0.83 -2.60 -28.66
C GLU A 101 -0.15 -3.88 -28.12
N PHE A 102 0.05 -3.94 -26.81
CA PHE A 102 0.56 -5.11 -26.10
C PHE A 102 -0.34 -5.47 -24.93
N ASN A 103 -0.32 -6.74 -24.55
CA ASN A 103 -0.90 -7.15 -23.28
C ASN A 103 -0.04 -6.66 -22.10
N SER A 104 -0.57 -6.80 -20.88
CA SER A 104 0.02 -6.19 -19.67
C SER A 104 1.42 -6.73 -19.30
N ASP A 105 1.79 -7.92 -19.74
CA ASP A 105 3.08 -8.56 -19.45
C ASP A 105 4.04 -8.60 -20.67
N GLY A 106 3.58 -8.13 -21.84
CA GLY A 106 4.39 -8.03 -23.06
C GLY A 106 4.63 -9.35 -23.76
N THR A 107 3.86 -10.38 -23.43
CA THR A 107 3.94 -11.70 -24.10
C THR A 107 3.16 -11.73 -25.39
N GLU A 108 2.25 -10.78 -25.62
CA GLU A 108 1.43 -10.68 -26.81
C GLU A 108 1.39 -9.25 -27.36
N MET A 109 1.40 -9.14 -28.67
CA MET A 109 1.35 -7.90 -29.44
C MET A 109 0.18 -7.97 -30.45
N TYR A 110 -0.50 -6.85 -30.62
CA TYR A 110 -1.65 -6.71 -31.50
C TYR A 110 -1.42 -5.58 -32.49
N VAL A 111 -1.76 -5.80 -33.76
CA VAL A 111 -1.63 -4.79 -34.81
C VAL A 111 -2.91 -4.74 -35.63
N ILE A 112 -3.38 -3.53 -35.95
CA ILE A 112 -4.46 -3.35 -36.94
C ILE A 112 -3.90 -3.54 -38.33
N ARG A 113 -4.47 -4.48 -39.10
CA ARG A 113 -4.29 -4.59 -40.52
C ARG A 113 -5.47 -3.89 -41.23
N SER A 114 -5.16 -3.02 -42.16
CA SER A 114 -6.15 -2.23 -42.90
C SER A 114 -5.91 -2.28 -44.42
N ASP A 115 -6.01 -3.43 -44.99
CA ASP A 115 -5.80 -3.67 -46.43
C ASP A 115 -6.84 -2.94 -47.27
N SER A 116 -6.38 -2.30 -48.35
CA SER A 116 -7.23 -1.57 -49.32
C SER A 116 -8.20 -2.42 -50.10
N GLY A 117 -8.04 -3.74 -50.11
CA GLY A 117 -8.82 -4.64 -50.94
C GLY A 117 -9.83 -5.53 -50.21
N THR A 118 -9.38 -6.35 -49.30
CA THR A 118 -10.16 -7.53 -48.89
C THR A 118 -10.34 -7.68 -47.39
N ARG A 119 -9.40 -7.26 -46.55
CA ARG A 119 -9.40 -7.62 -45.13
C ARG A 119 -9.07 -6.45 -44.20
N VAL A 120 -9.85 -6.30 -43.15
CA VAL A 120 -9.57 -5.43 -42.02
C VAL A 120 -9.64 -6.28 -40.76
N SER A 121 -8.53 -6.42 -40.07
CA SER A 121 -8.39 -7.33 -38.92
C SER A 121 -7.54 -6.76 -37.80
N ILE A 122 -7.72 -7.33 -36.64
CA ILE A 122 -6.73 -7.29 -35.55
C ILE A 122 -5.88 -8.54 -35.70
N GLU A 123 -4.59 -8.39 -35.87
CA GLU A 123 -3.61 -9.48 -35.92
C GLU A 123 -2.98 -9.64 -34.53
N GLN A 124 -2.87 -10.87 -34.03
CA GLN A 124 -2.25 -11.21 -32.74
C GLN A 124 -0.96 -11.98 -32.93
N PHE A 125 0.09 -11.55 -32.24
CA PHE A 125 1.41 -12.16 -32.25
C PHE A 125 1.78 -12.52 -30.82
N THR A 126 2.40 -13.70 -30.61
CA THR A 126 3.00 -14.11 -29.35
C THR A 126 4.51 -13.82 -29.40
N LEU A 127 5.06 -13.31 -28.30
CA LEU A 127 6.48 -13.06 -28.13
C LEU A 127 7.08 -14.12 -27.19
N SER A 128 8.07 -14.89 -27.67
CA SER A 128 8.74 -15.90 -26.82
C SER A 128 9.60 -15.28 -25.71
N THR A 129 10.03 -14.03 -25.90
CA THR A 129 10.64 -13.20 -24.88
C THR A 129 9.79 -11.95 -24.71
N PRO A 130 9.20 -11.73 -23.52
CA PRO A 130 8.36 -10.56 -23.29
C PRO A 130 9.01 -9.24 -23.69
N TRP A 131 8.26 -8.41 -24.41
CA TRP A 131 8.72 -7.09 -24.85
C TRP A 131 9.87 -7.12 -25.89
N ASP A 132 10.26 -8.25 -26.45
CA ASP A 132 11.28 -8.33 -27.49
C ASP A 132 10.61 -8.64 -28.85
N SER A 133 10.43 -7.60 -29.66
CA SER A 133 9.75 -7.69 -30.96
C SER A 133 10.45 -8.62 -31.96
N SER A 134 11.76 -8.90 -31.77
CA SER A 134 12.48 -9.85 -32.62
C SER A 134 12.07 -11.31 -32.40
N THR A 135 11.30 -11.60 -31.36
CA THR A 135 10.85 -12.95 -30.99
C THR A 135 9.36 -13.19 -31.30
N LEU A 136 8.72 -12.28 -32.04
CA LEU A 136 7.32 -12.38 -32.39
C LEU A 136 7.03 -13.56 -33.34
N SER A 137 5.88 -14.16 -33.17
CA SER A 137 5.30 -15.19 -34.03
C SER A 137 3.81 -14.95 -34.15
N TRP A 138 3.28 -14.95 -35.36
CA TRP A 138 1.84 -14.79 -35.58
C TRP A 138 1.06 -15.93 -34.95
N THR A 139 -0.07 -15.61 -34.34
CA THR A 139 -0.89 -16.57 -33.59
C THR A 139 -2.29 -16.73 -34.21
N THR A 140 -3.00 -15.62 -34.38
CA THR A 140 -4.39 -15.61 -34.86
C THR A 140 -4.79 -14.21 -35.31
N TYR A 141 -5.99 -14.08 -35.81
CA TYR A 141 -6.58 -12.79 -36.16
C TYR A 141 -8.08 -12.73 -35.86
N LYS A 142 -8.62 -11.53 -35.83
CA LYS A 142 -10.06 -11.24 -35.83
C LYS A 142 -10.40 -10.36 -37.01
N ASP A 143 -11.20 -10.88 -37.96
CA ASP A 143 -11.80 -10.04 -38.99
C ASP A 143 -12.85 -9.12 -38.35
N ILE A 144 -12.67 -7.81 -38.55
CA ILE A 144 -13.55 -6.77 -38.03
C ILE A 144 -14.37 -6.05 -39.08
N LYS A 145 -14.21 -6.45 -40.36
CA LYS A 145 -15.02 -5.94 -41.49
C LYS A 145 -16.43 -6.53 -41.49
N THR A 146 -17.11 -6.47 -40.37
CA THR A 146 -18.46 -7.02 -40.16
C THR A 146 -19.31 -6.06 -39.33
N GLY A 147 -20.61 -6.16 -39.43
CA GLY A 147 -21.52 -5.39 -38.56
C GLY A 147 -21.37 -3.88 -38.69
N CYS A 148 -20.78 -3.24 -37.71
CA CYS A 148 -20.59 -1.78 -37.67
C CYS A 148 -19.59 -1.25 -38.70
N PHE A 149 -18.64 -2.08 -39.13
CA PHE A 149 -17.57 -1.70 -40.04
C PHE A 149 -17.77 -2.31 -41.41
N THR A 150 -18.11 -1.47 -42.36
CA THR A 150 -18.27 -1.85 -43.79
C THR A 150 -17.12 -1.30 -44.63
N SER A 151 -16.35 -0.32 -44.13
CA SER A 151 -15.20 0.27 -44.79
C SER A 151 -13.91 -0.41 -44.33
N VAL A 152 -12.90 -0.37 -45.17
CA VAL A 152 -11.58 -0.98 -44.98
C VAL A 152 -10.56 -0.11 -44.26
N GLN A 153 -10.95 0.89 -43.48
CA GLN A 153 -10.05 1.87 -42.88
C GLN A 153 -10.15 1.87 -41.35
N ALA A 154 -9.81 0.74 -40.71
CA ALA A 154 -9.57 0.74 -39.24
C ALA A 154 -8.20 1.31 -38.95
N ARG A 155 -8.08 2.13 -37.90
CA ARG A 155 -6.85 2.88 -37.57
C ARG A 155 -6.47 2.80 -36.10
N GLY A 156 -7.42 2.88 -35.18
CA GLY A 156 -7.16 2.92 -33.73
C GLY A 156 -7.46 1.59 -33.06
N LEU A 157 -6.65 1.26 -32.05
CA LEU A 157 -6.77 0.06 -31.23
C LEU A 157 -6.47 0.39 -29.79
N ASP A 158 -7.24 -0.18 -28.87
CA ASP A 158 -6.96 -0.15 -27.44
C ASP A 158 -7.65 -1.31 -26.71
N PHE A 159 -7.17 -1.69 -25.55
CA PHE A 159 -7.73 -2.75 -24.72
C PHE A 159 -8.14 -2.25 -23.34
N LYS A 160 -9.18 -2.86 -22.80
CA LYS A 160 -9.44 -2.76 -21.37
C LYS A 160 -8.27 -3.39 -20.59
N PRO A 161 -7.80 -2.80 -19.48
CA PRO A 161 -6.60 -3.25 -18.78
C PRO A 161 -6.60 -4.72 -18.31
N ASP A 162 -7.77 -5.35 -18.17
CA ASP A 162 -7.91 -6.77 -17.82
C ASP A 162 -7.98 -7.70 -19.03
N GLY A 163 -7.87 -7.16 -20.25
CA GLY A 163 -7.92 -7.92 -21.50
C GLY A 163 -9.29 -8.47 -21.87
N THR A 164 -10.37 -8.12 -21.15
CA THR A 164 -11.71 -8.69 -21.40
C THR A 164 -12.49 -7.96 -22.50
N ARG A 165 -11.97 -6.85 -23.03
CA ARG A 165 -12.59 -6.04 -24.07
C ARG A 165 -11.55 -5.36 -24.96
N VAL A 166 -11.79 -5.34 -26.27
CA VAL A 166 -10.97 -4.63 -27.25
C VAL A 166 -11.80 -3.55 -27.94
N PHE A 167 -11.16 -2.42 -28.24
CA PHE A 167 -11.75 -1.24 -28.88
C PHE A 167 -11.07 -0.98 -30.22
N VAL A 168 -11.85 -0.65 -31.22
CA VAL A 168 -11.36 -0.34 -32.57
C VAL A 168 -12.05 0.90 -33.11
N ALA A 169 -11.29 1.82 -33.67
CA ALA A 169 -11.83 2.98 -34.39
C ALA A 169 -11.61 2.85 -35.90
N SER A 170 -12.68 3.14 -36.68
CA SER A 170 -12.65 3.13 -38.12
C SER A 170 -12.83 4.53 -38.69
N GLN A 171 -11.84 4.99 -39.47
CA GLN A 171 -11.90 6.24 -40.22
C GLN A 171 -13.00 6.20 -41.25
N GLY A 172 -13.08 5.14 -42.06
CA GLY A 172 -14.02 5.03 -43.17
C GLY A 172 -15.49 4.97 -42.73
N ASN A 173 -15.77 4.44 -41.54
CA ASN A 173 -17.11 4.37 -40.98
C ASN A 173 -17.42 5.50 -39.99
N LYS A 174 -16.41 6.27 -39.54
CA LYS A 174 -16.51 7.28 -38.48
C LYS A 174 -17.16 6.71 -37.22
N LYS A 175 -16.74 5.51 -36.82
CA LYS A 175 -17.30 4.75 -35.71
C LYS A 175 -16.18 4.15 -34.85
N ILE A 176 -16.45 4.07 -33.56
CA ILE A 176 -15.73 3.22 -32.63
C ILE A 176 -16.59 2.02 -32.28
N ALA A 177 -16.00 0.84 -32.21
CA ALA A 177 -16.63 -0.36 -31.73
C ALA A 177 -15.86 -0.95 -30.55
N HIS A 178 -16.55 -1.67 -29.68
CA HIS A 178 -15.91 -2.60 -28.76
C HIS A 178 -16.40 -4.03 -29.00
N TYR A 179 -15.55 -4.98 -28.64
CA TYR A 179 -15.83 -6.41 -28.64
C TYR A 179 -15.52 -6.98 -27.26
N ASP A 180 -16.38 -7.85 -26.76
CA ASP A 180 -16.11 -8.61 -25.54
C ASP A 180 -15.25 -9.83 -25.85
N LEU A 181 -14.19 -10.08 -25.08
CA LEU A 181 -13.33 -11.26 -25.17
C LEU A 181 -13.73 -12.26 -24.09
N THR A 182 -14.13 -13.47 -24.48
CA THR A 182 -14.49 -14.53 -23.52
C THR A 182 -13.25 -15.11 -22.84
N THR A 183 -12.11 -15.08 -23.51
CA THR A 183 -10.79 -15.34 -22.94
C THR A 183 -9.99 -14.03 -22.98
N PRO A 184 -9.55 -13.50 -21.83
CA PRO A 184 -8.79 -12.26 -21.82
C PRO A 184 -7.58 -12.31 -22.76
N TRP A 185 -7.40 -11.24 -23.54
CA TRP A 185 -6.28 -11.06 -24.48
C TRP A 185 -6.28 -11.99 -25.70
N ASP A 186 -7.25 -12.89 -25.85
CA ASP A 186 -7.41 -13.75 -27.03
C ASP A 186 -8.46 -13.16 -27.97
N ILE A 187 -8.00 -12.46 -29.03
CA ILE A 187 -8.88 -11.80 -30.01
C ILE A 187 -9.72 -12.77 -30.84
N SER A 188 -9.34 -14.04 -30.92
CA SER A 188 -10.14 -15.06 -31.62
C SER A 188 -11.51 -15.27 -30.96
N THR A 189 -11.57 -14.97 -29.64
CA THR A 189 -12.77 -15.08 -28.79
C THR A 189 -13.69 -13.86 -28.84
N ALA A 190 -13.35 -12.83 -29.63
CA ALA A 190 -14.08 -11.57 -29.72
C ALA A 190 -15.52 -11.75 -30.21
N THR A 191 -16.48 -11.26 -29.40
CA THR A 191 -17.92 -11.37 -29.61
C THR A 191 -18.63 -10.03 -29.31
N ASN A 192 -19.94 -9.97 -29.46
CA ASN A 192 -20.77 -8.84 -28.99
C ASN A 192 -20.32 -7.46 -29.50
N GLN A 193 -20.11 -7.32 -30.82
CA GLN A 193 -19.77 -6.03 -31.41
C GLN A 193 -20.83 -4.95 -31.07
N THR A 194 -20.39 -3.90 -30.42
CA THR A 194 -21.22 -2.72 -30.12
C THR A 194 -20.49 -1.45 -30.55
N CYS A 195 -21.20 -0.50 -31.15
CA CYS A 195 -20.55 0.68 -31.74
C CYS A 195 -21.30 2.00 -31.55
N SER A 196 -20.54 3.09 -31.66
CA SER A 196 -21.02 4.46 -31.65
C SER A 196 -20.29 5.32 -32.69
N ALA A 197 -20.93 6.37 -33.13
CA ALA A 197 -20.32 7.36 -34.03
C ALA A 197 -19.45 8.35 -33.25
N PHE A 198 -18.43 8.93 -33.90
CA PHE A 198 -17.62 10.02 -33.39
C PHE A 198 -17.50 11.16 -34.42
N ALA A 199 -17.04 12.34 -33.96
CA ALA A 199 -17.01 13.54 -34.78
C ALA A 199 -15.76 13.66 -35.68
N GLU A 200 -14.67 12.91 -35.39
CA GLU A 200 -13.42 12.97 -36.17
C GLU A 200 -13.60 12.34 -37.54
N THR A 201 -13.06 12.97 -38.60
CA THR A 201 -13.15 12.44 -39.97
C THR A 201 -11.97 11.57 -40.35
N ASN A 202 -10.78 11.87 -39.84
CA ASN A 202 -9.54 11.17 -40.15
C ASN A 202 -8.88 10.62 -38.87
N VAL A 203 -9.60 9.72 -38.17
CA VAL A 203 -9.06 9.09 -36.95
C VAL A 203 -7.76 8.35 -37.24
N ARG A 204 -6.78 8.49 -36.32
CA ARG A 204 -5.45 7.84 -36.39
C ARG A 204 -5.23 6.85 -35.27
N ASN A 205 -5.63 7.18 -34.05
CA ASN A 205 -5.59 6.24 -32.93
C ASN A 205 -6.65 6.62 -31.88
N ILE A 206 -6.83 5.70 -30.91
CA ILE A 206 -7.67 5.88 -29.73
C ILE A 206 -6.90 5.42 -28.50
N GLN A 207 -7.24 5.97 -27.34
CA GLN A 207 -6.82 5.45 -26.05
C GLN A 207 -7.87 5.73 -24.97
N LEU A 208 -8.18 4.75 -24.14
CA LEU A 208 -9.07 4.92 -22.99
C LEU A 208 -8.27 5.17 -21.72
N SER A 209 -8.88 5.91 -20.78
CA SER A 209 -8.37 5.97 -19.42
C SER A 209 -8.48 4.61 -18.73
N SER A 210 -7.59 4.33 -17.79
CA SER A 210 -7.55 3.07 -17.05
C SER A 210 -8.82 2.74 -16.26
N ASP A 211 -9.67 3.75 -15.97
CA ASP A 211 -11.00 3.58 -15.35
C ASP A 211 -12.14 3.47 -16.39
N GLY A 212 -11.83 3.57 -17.67
CA GLY A 212 -12.77 3.46 -18.78
C GLY A 212 -13.77 4.59 -18.92
N LYS A 213 -13.58 5.72 -18.22
CA LYS A 213 -14.53 6.83 -18.26
C LYS A 213 -14.21 7.91 -19.28
N ILE A 214 -13.00 7.87 -19.84
CA ILE A 214 -12.52 8.83 -20.82
C ILE A 214 -11.98 8.07 -22.01
N LEU A 215 -12.34 8.52 -23.21
CA LEU A 215 -11.77 8.10 -24.48
C LEU A 215 -11.08 9.30 -25.11
N TYR A 216 -9.82 9.13 -25.47
CA TYR A 216 -9.07 10.04 -26.30
C TYR A 216 -9.08 9.51 -27.73
N LEU A 217 -9.34 10.38 -28.68
CA LEU A 217 -9.40 10.04 -30.09
C LEU A 217 -8.64 11.10 -30.87
N GLY A 218 -7.55 10.70 -31.49
CA GLY A 218 -6.71 11.59 -32.29
C GLY A 218 -6.92 11.40 -33.78
N GLY A 219 -6.86 12.48 -34.52
CA GLY A 219 -6.99 12.51 -35.96
C GLY A 219 -6.20 13.63 -36.60
N ASN A 220 -5.97 13.51 -37.91
CA ASN A 220 -5.20 14.49 -38.67
C ASN A 220 -6.06 15.47 -39.48
N THR A 221 -7.35 15.63 -39.14
CA THR A 221 -8.16 16.68 -39.77
C THR A 221 -7.77 18.07 -39.27
N ASP A 222 -7.57 18.16 -37.94
CA ASP A 222 -7.16 19.39 -37.24
C ASP A 222 -5.85 19.19 -36.46
N ASP A 223 -5.19 18.01 -36.61
CA ASP A 223 -4.03 17.59 -35.82
C ASP A 223 -4.27 17.80 -34.34
N ASP A 224 -5.39 17.24 -33.86
CA ASP A 224 -5.82 17.34 -32.48
C ASP A 224 -6.21 15.99 -31.88
N ILE A 225 -6.22 15.93 -30.57
CA ILE A 225 -6.74 14.80 -29.81
C ILE A 225 -7.99 15.24 -29.05
N LYS A 226 -9.13 14.72 -29.49
CA LYS A 226 -10.46 14.97 -28.91
C LYS A 226 -10.70 14.07 -27.72
N LYS A 227 -11.35 14.63 -26.71
CA LYS A 227 -11.72 13.93 -25.49
C LYS A 227 -13.20 13.65 -25.45
N TYR A 228 -13.56 12.43 -25.11
CA TYR A 228 -14.94 11.98 -24.86
C TYR A 228 -15.06 11.46 -23.43
N SER A 229 -16.15 11.75 -22.75
CA SER A 229 -16.52 11.08 -21.51
C SER A 229 -17.44 9.90 -21.78
N LEU A 230 -17.33 8.84 -20.99
CA LEU A 230 -18.22 7.67 -20.98
C LEU A 230 -19.00 7.68 -19.67
N SER A 231 -20.34 7.73 -19.75
CA SER A 231 -21.18 7.66 -18.55
C SER A 231 -21.21 6.25 -17.94
N THR A 232 -21.02 5.22 -18.75
CA THR A 232 -20.78 3.85 -18.34
C THR A 232 -19.35 3.46 -18.71
N PRO A 233 -18.47 3.11 -17.76
CA PRO A 233 -17.09 2.76 -18.05
C PRO A 233 -16.96 1.69 -19.12
N TYR A 234 -16.06 1.91 -20.10
CA TYR A 234 -15.76 1.00 -21.20
C TYR A 234 -16.94 0.69 -22.14
N ASP A 235 -18.03 1.45 -22.10
CA ASP A 235 -19.17 1.29 -23.00
C ASP A 235 -19.19 2.44 -24.02
N VAL A 236 -18.77 2.14 -25.27
CA VAL A 236 -18.68 3.13 -26.34
C VAL A 236 -20.04 3.74 -26.74
N THR A 237 -21.16 3.12 -26.37
CA THR A 237 -22.50 3.67 -26.66
C THR A 237 -22.81 4.92 -25.81
N THR A 238 -22.03 5.14 -24.76
CA THR A 238 -22.25 6.22 -23.78
C THR A 238 -21.27 7.38 -23.95
N ILE A 239 -20.53 7.43 -25.08
CA ILE A 239 -19.56 8.50 -25.34
C ILE A 239 -20.24 9.87 -25.55
N THR A 240 -19.65 10.91 -24.98
CA THR A 240 -20.07 12.30 -25.16
C THR A 240 -18.83 13.15 -25.38
N LEU A 241 -18.77 13.89 -26.51
CA LEU A 241 -17.66 14.78 -26.82
C LEU A 241 -17.55 15.91 -25.78
N GLN A 242 -16.36 16.14 -25.30
CA GLN A 242 -16.01 17.23 -24.40
C GLN A 242 -15.42 18.38 -25.19
N SER A 243 -15.45 19.59 -24.59
CA SER A 243 -14.91 20.81 -25.23
C SER A 243 -13.38 20.90 -25.23
N THR A 244 -12.70 19.99 -24.51
CA THR A 244 -11.24 20.01 -24.37
C THR A 244 -10.58 19.19 -25.47
N THR A 245 -9.68 19.81 -26.21
CA THR A 245 -8.83 19.17 -27.21
C THR A 245 -7.36 19.48 -26.92
N PHE A 246 -6.47 18.58 -27.35
CA PHE A 246 -5.02 18.80 -27.35
C PHE A 246 -4.57 19.01 -28.79
N SER A 247 -4.21 20.24 -29.15
CA SER A 247 -3.67 20.53 -30.48
C SER A 247 -2.17 20.26 -30.52
N ILE A 248 -1.73 19.55 -31.55
CA ILE A 248 -0.34 19.25 -31.88
C ILE A 248 0.08 19.85 -33.23
N ALA A 249 -0.80 20.60 -33.86
CA ALA A 249 -0.62 21.19 -35.19
C ALA A 249 0.62 22.11 -35.33
N SER A 250 1.20 22.55 -34.19
CA SER A 250 2.42 23.38 -34.22
C SER A 250 3.70 22.61 -34.47
N GLN A 251 3.68 21.28 -34.29
CA GLN A 251 4.86 20.40 -34.45
C GLN A 251 4.73 19.39 -35.58
N THR A 252 3.51 18.95 -35.91
CA THR A 252 3.29 18.00 -37.01
C THR A 252 2.21 18.49 -37.92
N GLY A 253 2.42 18.34 -39.24
CA GLY A 253 1.42 18.59 -40.26
C GLY A 253 0.50 17.40 -40.53
N GLU A 254 0.85 16.21 -40.07
CA GLU A 254 0.06 15.00 -40.22
C GLU A 254 0.31 13.99 -39.10
N MET A 255 -0.59 13.95 -38.11
CA MET A 255 -0.55 12.93 -37.08
C MET A 255 -0.77 11.53 -37.67
N ARG A 256 0.07 10.56 -37.30
CA ARG A 256 -0.05 9.16 -37.73
C ARG A 256 -0.50 8.22 -36.61
N GLY A 257 -0.13 8.50 -35.37
CA GLY A 257 -0.53 7.78 -34.18
C GLY A 257 -0.22 8.59 -32.93
N PHE A 258 -0.79 8.21 -31.81
CA PHE A 258 -0.47 8.78 -30.50
C PHE A 258 -0.62 7.77 -29.39
N GLN A 259 0.07 8.01 -28.28
CA GLN A 259 -0.15 7.31 -27.02
C GLN A 259 0.21 8.21 -25.83
N PHE A 260 -0.64 8.23 -24.83
CA PHE A 260 -0.28 8.77 -23.53
C PHE A 260 0.58 7.77 -22.76
N SER A 261 1.53 8.26 -22.00
CA SER A 261 2.20 7.43 -21.00
C SER A 261 1.17 6.83 -20.03
N SER A 262 1.52 5.71 -19.42
CA SER A 262 0.62 4.98 -18.50
C SER A 262 0.09 5.85 -17.34
N ASN A 263 0.81 6.90 -16.97
CA ASN A 263 0.45 7.88 -15.94
C ASN A 263 -0.19 9.16 -16.49
N PHE A 264 -0.40 9.27 -17.81
CA PHE A 264 -0.97 10.44 -18.49
C PHE A 264 -0.20 11.74 -18.25
N THR A 265 1.10 11.71 -17.94
CA THR A 265 1.94 12.90 -17.76
C THR A 265 2.67 13.30 -19.03
N LYS A 266 2.74 12.39 -19.98
CA LYS A 266 3.34 12.59 -21.29
C LYS A 266 2.43 12.11 -22.40
N LEU A 267 2.53 12.76 -23.54
CA LEU A 267 1.92 12.36 -24.78
C LEU A 267 3.03 12.14 -25.81
N TYR A 268 2.94 11.03 -26.52
CA TYR A 268 3.82 10.73 -27.64
C TYR A 268 2.99 10.71 -28.91
N VAL A 269 3.52 11.28 -29.95
CA VAL A 269 2.85 11.39 -31.26
C VAL A 269 3.82 10.99 -32.33
N THR A 270 3.38 10.14 -33.23
CA THR A 270 4.08 9.89 -34.50
C THR A 270 3.45 10.77 -35.57
N GLY A 271 4.28 11.40 -36.33
CA GLY A 271 3.81 12.30 -37.35
C GLY A 271 4.89 12.64 -38.39
N ASP A 272 4.42 13.31 -39.43
CA ASP A 272 5.22 13.92 -40.47
C ASP A 272 5.46 15.38 -40.09
N ASP A 273 6.66 15.88 -40.24
CA ASP A 273 7.02 17.28 -39.87
C ASP A 273 6.45 18.32 -40.85
N GLY A 274 5.71 17.87 -41.89
CA GLY A 274 5.13 18.75 -42.92
C GLY A 274 6.16 19.24 -43.92
N SER A 275 7.41 18.74 -43.89
CA SER A 275 8.39 19.05 -44.91
C SER A 275 8.10 18.28 -46.21
N SER A 276 8.63 18.76 -47.33
CA SER A 276 8.52 18.04 -48.61
C SER A 276 9.29 16.73 -48.67
N SER A 277 10.15 16.46 -47.70
CA SER A 277 10.90 15.22 -47.54
C SER A 277 10.13 14.15 -46.76
N GLY A 278 9.02 14.53 -46.04
CA GLY A 278 8.18 13.60 -45.30
C GLY A 278 8.89 12.98 -44.11
N ASP A 279 9.60 13.80 -43.32
CA ASP A 279 10.40 13.33 -42.20
C ASP A 279 9.51 12.64 -41.15
N ASN A 280 9.87 11.41 -40.77
CA ASN A 280 9.16 10.58 -39.81
C ASN A 280 9.69 10.87 -38.39
N VAL A 281 8.86 11.44 -37.54
CA VAL A 281 9.28 11.97 -36.24
C VAL A 281 8.39 11.43 -35.12
N ILE A 282 9.01 11.10 -33.99
CA ILE A 282 8.35 10.84 -32.72
C ILE A 282 8.45 12.11 -31.89
N TYR A 283 7.31 12.73 -31.58
CA TYR A 283 7.21 13.92 -30.75
C TYR A 283 6.87 13.53 -29.32
N GLU A 284 7.49 14.20 -28.34
CA GLU A 284 7.21 14.06 -26.92
C GLU A 284 6.68 15.39 -26.36
N TYR A 285 5.60 15.30 -25.63
CA TYR A 285 4.97 16.43 -24.94
C TYR A 285 4.83 16.12 -23.46
N ASP A 286 5.06 17.13 -22.62
CA ASP A 286 4.67 17.09 -21.21
C ASP A 286 3.24 17.60 -21.05
N ILE A 287 2.48 16.92 -20.22
CA ILE A 287 1.11 17.30 -19.86
C ILE A 287 1.15 17.86 -18.46
N SER A 288 0.96 19.16 -18.33
CA SER A 288 0.88 19.79 -17.03
C SER A 288 -0.50 19.55 -16.39
N CYS A 289 -0.51 19.18 -15.13
CA CYS A 289 -1.72 18.98 -14.34
C CYS A 289 -2.27 20.29 -13.77
N ALA A 290 -2.24 21.37 -14.53
CA ALA A 290 -2.88 22.61 -14.15
C ALA A 290 -4.39 22.47 -14.39
N GLY A 291 -5.11 21.97 -13.39
CA GLY A 291 -6.57 22.03 -13.29
C GLY A 291 -7.33 21.22 -14.34
N THR A 292 -7.82 20.09 -13.88
CA THR A 292 -8.81 19.18 -14.48
C THR A 292 -8.40 18.42 -15.74
N ILE A 293 -8.41 17.12 -15.64
CA ILE A 293 -8.77 16.09 -16.65
C ILE A 293 -7.70 15.07 -16.99
N THR A 294 -6.39 15.27 -16.82
CA THR A 294 -5.40 14.26 -17.22
C THR A 294 -4.54 13.69 -16.10
N CYS A 295 -4.36 14.38 -15.00
CA CYS A 295 -3.91 13.70 -13.80
C CYS A 295 -5.14 13.05 -13.20
N SER A 296 -5.16 11.73 -13.21
CA SER A 296 -6.21 10.98 -12.51
C SER A 296 -6.28 11.51 -11.08
N ASP A 297 -7.47 11.92 -10.64
CA ASP A 297 -7.66 12.32 -9.24
C ASP A 297 -7.05 11.24 -8.34
N PRO A 298 -5.94 11.53 -7.63
CA PRO A 298 -5.25 10.53 -6.84
C PRO A 298 -6.13 10.06 -5.68
N SER A 299 -7.15 10.84 -5.29
CA SER A 299 -8.16 10.40 -4.33
C SER A 299 -9.10 9.31 -4.90
N ALA A 300 -9.11 9.09 -6.21
CA ALA A 300 -9.82 7.98 -6.85
C ALA A 300 -8.96 6.70 -6.92
N ASN A 301 -7.64 6.81 -6.87
CA ASN A 301 -6.71 5.69 -6.94
C ASN A 301 -6.86 4.74 -5.74
N ALA A 302 -7.04 3.44 -6.00
CA ALA A 302 -7.30 2.44 -4.97
C ALA A 302 -6.12 2.24 -4.01
N ASP A 303 -4.87 2.35 -4.49
CA ASP A 303 -3.66 2.21 -3.68
C ASP A 303 -3.43 3.44 -2.82
N VAL A 304 -3.63 4.66 -3.35
CA VAL A 304 -3.57 5.93 -2.58
C VAL A 304 -4.61 5.91 -1.45
N LYS A 305 -5.86 5.52 -1.73
CA LYS A 305 -6.89 5.33 -0.71
C LYS A 305 -6.44 4.34 0.36
N ALA A 306 -5.92 3.19 -0.06
CA ALA A 306 -5.50 2.12 0.84
C ALA A 306 -4.32 2.55 1.73
N ILE A 307 -3.38 3.33 1.22
CA ILE A 307 -2.28 3.93 1.98
C ILE A 307 -2.82 4.86 3.07
N ILE A 308 -3.70 5.79 2.71
CA ILE A 308 -4.28 6.76 3.66
C ILE A 308 -5.10 6.04 4.73
N GLU A 309 -5.91 5.05 4.33
CA GLU A 309 -6.66 4.19 5.26
C GLU A 309 -5.73 3.40 6.17
N ALA A 310 -4.65 2.82 5.62
CA ALA A 310 -3.67 2.06 6.38
C ALA A 310 -2.96 2.92 7.43
N ASN A 311 -2.57 4.15 7.10
CA ASN A 311 -2.00 5.11 8.03
C ASN A 311 -2.95 5.43 9.21
N ALA A 312 -4.24 5.65 8.91
CA ALA A 312 -5.26 5.90 9.94
C ALA A 312 -5.55 4.65 10.80
N GLU A 313 -5.65 3.48 10.18
CA GLU A 313 -5.86 2.19 10.87
C GLU A 313 -4.67 1.80 11.74
N LEU A 314 -3.44 2.02 11.24
CA LEU A 314 -2.20 1.81 11.97
C LEU A 314 -2.14 2.68 13.22
N SER A 315 -2.46 3.97 13.11
CA SER A 315 -2.49 4.90 14.24
C SER A 315 -3.44 4.44 15.36
N LYS A 316 -4.60 3.88 15.02
CA LYS A 316 -5.55 3.31 15.99
C LYS A 316 -5.08 1.95 16.53
N ARG A 317 -4.47 1.12 15.68
CA ARG A 317 -3.97 -0.20 16.05
C ARG A 317 -2.78 -0.12 17.00
N SER A 318 -1.87 0.85 16.80
CA SER A 318 -0.73 1.06 17.68
C SER A 318 -1.17 1.38 19.12
N ILE A 319 -2.25 2.17 19.32
CA ILE A 319 -2.84 2.41 20.64
C ILE A 319 -3.28 1.10 21.29
N ARG A 320 -4.00 0.26 20.56
CA ARG A 320 -4.42 -1.05 21.06
C ARG A 320 -3.22 -1.93 21.42
N TYR A 321 -2.20 -1.96 20.60
CA TYR A 321 -0.99 -2.74 20.84
C TYR A 321 -0.16 -2.21 22.01
N ASN A 322 -0.28 -0.92 22.32
CA ASN A 322 0.36 -0.29 23.46
C ASN A 322 -0.44 -0.48 24.77
N THR A 323 -1.74 -0.76 24.71
CA THR A 323 -2.57 -0.95 25.92
C THR A 323 -2.74 -2.41 26.32
N LEU A 324 -2.82 -3.35 25.34
CA LEU A 324 -3.12 -4.75 25.60
C LEU A 324 -2.10 -5.47 26.48
N PRO A 325 -0.77 -5.39 26.24
CA PRO A 325 0.21 -6.07 27.10
C PRO A 325 0.14 -5.62 28.55
N VAL A 326 -0.17 -4.35 28.78
CA VAL A 326 -0.39 -3.82 30.12
C VAL A 326 -1.62 -4.44 30.78
N PHE A 327 -2.74 -4.56 30.07
CA PHE A 327 -3.91 -5.23 30.61
C PHE A 327 -3.67 -6.71 30.85
N HIS A 328 -2.95 -7.42 29.99
CA HIS A 328 -2.52 -8.80 30.24
C HIS A 328 -1.67 -8.89 31.52
N ARG A 329 -0.74 -7.95 31.73
CA ARG A 329 0.05 -7.88 32.96
C ARG A 329 -0.82 -7.65 34.19
N ILE A 330 -1.73 -6.68 34.17
CA ILE A 330 -2.63 -6.37 35.29
C ILE A 330 -3.54 -7.57 35.59
N GLU A 331 -4.07 -8.25 34.58
CA GLU A 331 -4.87 -9.47 34.73
C GLU A 331 -4.06 -10.63 35.33
N TRP A 332 -2.82 -10.80 34.87
CA TRP A 332 -1.89 -11.79 35.43
C TRP A 332 -1.61 -11.51 36.92
N LEU A 333 -1.34 -10.24 37.27
CA LEU A 333 -1.12 -9.81 38.66
C LEU A 333 -2.35 -10.11 39.55
N ARG A 334 -3.55 -9.90 39.06
CA ARG A 334 -4.79 -10.25 39.78
C ARG A 334 -4.96 -11.74 40.03
N ARG A 335 -4.49 -12.61 39.11
CA ARG A 335 -4.47 -14.07 39.31
C ARG A 335 -3.41 -14.53 40.28
N HIS A 336 -2.26 -13.85 40.34
CA HIS A 336 -1.07 -14.26 41.11
C HIS A 336 -0.77 -13.42 42.34
N ARG A 337 -1.73 -12.68 42.83
CA ARG A 337 -1.58 -11.67 43.89
C ARG A 337 -0.94 -12.20 45.20
N ASN A 338 -1.05 -13.48 45.49
CA ASN A 338 -0.55 -14.12 46.70
C ASN A 338 0.86 -14.69 46.55
N LYS A 339 1.55 -14.44 45.44
CA LYS A 339 2.93 -14.87 45.22
C LYS A 339 3.89 -13.81 45.78
N ASP A 340 4.97 -14.27 46.44
CA ASP A 340 6.01 -13.39 46.97
C ASP A 340 6.80 -12.70 45.87
N ASN A 341 7.00 -13.35 44.73
CA ASN A 341 7.69 -12.79 43.58
C ASN A 341 6.73 -12.69 42.39
N LEU A 342 6.49 -11.46 41.94
CA LEU A 342 5.63 -11.12 40.80
C LEU A 342 6.43 -10.79 39.51
N SER A 343 7.77 -10.86 39.55
CA SER A 343 8.58 -10.73 38.35
C SER A 343 8.39 -11.93 37.42
N ASN A 344 8.28 -11.68 36.14
CA ASN A 344 8.35 -12.73 35.12
C ASN A 344 9.55 -12.50 34.17
N LEU A 345 10.39 -11.52 34.47
CA LEU A 345 11.58 -11.20 33.70
C LEU A 345 12.76 -10.90 34.65
N ASN A 346 13.76 -11.75 34.63
CA ASN A 346 15.09 -11.47 35.19
C ASN A 346 16.08 -11.31 34.03
N ALA A 347 15.88 -10.30 33.18
CA ALA A 347 16.71 -10.07 32.01
C ALA A 347 17.18 -8.61 31.96
N GLN A 348 18.46 -8.44 31.66
CA GLN A 348 18.99 -7.14 31.24
C GLN A 348 18.79 -7.05 29.73
N ILE A 349 18.18 -5.95 29.25
CA ILE A 349 17.93 -5.75 27.84
C ILE A 349 18.73 -4.53 27.38
N ASP A 350 19.59 -4.78 26.39
CA ASP A 350 20.39 -3.73 25.75
C ASP A 350 19.92 -3.53 24.29
N PHE A 351 19.78 -2.26 23.93
CA PHE A 351 19.40 -1.86 22.57
C PHE A 351 20.49 -0.98 21.95
N THR A 352 20.87 -1.28 20.72
CA THR A 352 21.80 -0.46 19.94
C THR A 352 21.10 0.74 19.28
N ASN A 353 19.78 0.66 19.06
CA ASN A 353 19.01 1.77 18.52
C ASN A 353 19.01 2.96 19.49
N LYS A 354 19.54 4.12 19.05
CA LYS A 354 19.68 5.33 19.88
C LYS A 354 18.36 5.84 20.46
N LYS A 355 17.24 5.74 19.70
CA LYS A 355 15.89 6.17 20.17
C LYS A 355 15.43 5.24 21.30
N VAL A 356 15.53 3.93 21.10
CA VAL A 356 15.13 2.91 22.10
C VAL A 356 16.02 2.97 23.35
N SER A 357 17.34 3.04 23.19
CA SER A 357 18.29 3.16 24.29
C SER A 357 18.02 4.41 25.16
N LYS A 358 17.67 5.54 24.53
CA LYS A 358 17.30 6.77 25.23
C LYS A 358 16.01 6.62 26.05
N LEU A 359 14.99 5.98 25.50
CA LEU A 359 13.71 5.72 26.18
C LEU A 359 13.88 4.75 27.36
N LEU A 360 14.67 3.68 27.18
CA LEU A 360 14.99 2.74 28.27
C LEU A 360 15.81 3.38 29.39
N LYS A 361 16.76 4.25 29.05
CA LYS A 361 17.47 5.06 30.06
C LYS A 361 16.50 5.94 30.86
N SER A 362 15.47 6.51 30.18
CA SER A 362 14.42 7.27 30.85
C SER A 362 13.61 6.39 31.81
N LEU A 363 13.25 5.17 31.42
CA LEU A 363 12.58 4.19 32.27
C LEU A 363 13.41 3.83 33.50
N ASN A 364 14.70 3.54 33.30
CA ASN A 364 15.64 3.27 34.42
C ASN A 364 15.85 4.46 35.34
N ASN A 365 15.82 5.69 34.80
CA ASN A 365 15.91 6.91 35.63
C ASN A 365 14.63 7.09 36.45
N LEU A 366 13.45 6.86 35.91
CA LEU A 366 12.20 6.89 36.66
C LEU A 366 12.18 5.87 37.80
N LYS A 367 12.74 4.67 37.57
CA LYS A 367 12.98 3.68 38.64
C LYS A 367 13.87 4.22 39.76
N LYS A 368 15.01 4.84 39.41
CA LYS A 368 15.97 5.39 40.36
C LYS A 368 15.44 6.59 41.13
N GLU A 369 14.69 7.49 40.51
CA GLU A 369 14.10 8.65 41.18
C GLU A 369 13.07 8.25 42.24
N ASN A 370 12.27 7.21 41.95
CA ASN A 370 11.31 6.69 42.91
C ASN A 370 11.95 5.83 44.03
N ASN A 371 13.18 5.33 43.83
CA ASN A 371 13.89 4.47 44.80
C ASN A 371 14.83 5.19 45.73
N ARG A 372 14.79 6.54 45.84
CA ARG A 372 15.71 7.28 46.74
C ARG A 372 15.65 6.87 48.22
N ASN A 373 14.63 6.06 48.62
CA ASN A 373 14.46 5.59 50.00
C ASN A 373 14.02 4.12 50.15
N LEU A 374 14.08 3.25 49.10
CA LEU A 374 13.51 1.90 49.12
C LEU A 374 14.50 0.87 48.54
N ASN A 375 14.52 -0.34 49.09
CA ASN A 375 15.33 -1.45 48.63
C ASN A 375 14.93 -1.83 47.17
N GLU A 376 15.91 -2.17 46.32
CA GLU A 376 15.68 -2.57 44.91
C GLU A 376 14.72 -3.78 44.74
N GLU A 377 14.43 -4.51 45.82
CA GLU A 377 13.60 -5.71 45.85
C GLU A 377 12.10 -5.47 45.70
N ASP A 378 11.63 -4.20 45.67
CA ASP A 378 10.19 -3.89 45.64
C ASP A 378 9.60 -3.73 44.24
N TRP A 379 10.42 -3.76 43.17
CA TRP A 379 9.96 -3.63 41.79
C TRP A 379 9.98 -4.96 41.07
N PHE A 380 8.87 -5.28 40.35
CA PHE A 380 8.67 -6.50 39.59
C PHE A 380 8.80 -6.25 38.09
N ASP A 381 9.82 -6.83 37.47
CA ASP A 381 10.05 -6.68 36.03
C ASP A 381 9.27 -7.72 35.23
N TRP A 382 8.76 -7.31 34.07
CA TRP A 382 7.99 -8.18 33.19
C TRP A 382 8.20 -7.86 31.70
N SER A 383 7.93 -8.85 30.85
CA SER A 383 7.93 -8.69 29.40
C SER A 383 6.84 -9.50 28.73
N GLU A 384 6.42 -9.05 27.56
CA GLU A 384 5.50 -9.77 26.68
C GLU A 384 5.88 -9.52 25.23
N GLY A 385 6.05 -10.58 24.43
CA GLY A 385 6.22 -10.54 22.98
C GLY A 385 4.89 -10.75 22.27
N ARG A 386 4.76 -10.19 21.07
CA ARG A 386 3.55 -10.27 20.23
C ARG A 386 3.89 -10.53 18.78
N ILE A 387 3.12 -11.42 18.14
CA ILE A 387 3.08 -11.59 16.68
C ILE A 387 1.61 -11.53 16.25
N SER A 388 1.33 -10.88 15.13
CA SER A 388 -0.02 -10.73 14.60
C SER A 388 -0.06 -10.84 13.08
N PHE A 389 -1.09 -11.52 12.57
CA PHE A 389 -1.37 -11.66 11.14
C PHE A 389 -2.80 -11.20 10.86
N GLY A 390 -2.96 -10.29 9.91
CA GLY A 390 -4.24 -9.70 9.59
C GLY A 390 -4.50 -9.55 8.09
N LYS A 391 -5.78 -9.41 7.76
CA LYS A 391 -6.24 -9.07 6.41
C LYS A 391 -7.26 -7.95 6.51
N GLY A 392 -7.00 -6.87 5.78
CA GLY A 392 -7.95 -5.79 5.58
C GLY A 392 -8.76 -6.01 4.31
N LYS A 393 -10.09 -5.81 4.39
CA LYS A 393 -10.98 -5.74 3.23
C LYS A 393 -11.42 -4.31 3.02
N ALA A 394 -11.43 -3.88 1.77
CA ALA A 394 -12.03 -2.61 1.38
C ALA A 394 -12.90 -2.81 0.13
N VAL A 395 -13.86 -1.92 -0.08
CA VAL A 395 -14.77 -1.96 -1.23
C VAL A 395 -14.26 -1.08 -2.36
N THR A 396 -13.61 0.04 -2.00
CA THR A 396 -13.16 1.09 -2.94
C THR A 396 -11.66 1.35 -2.88
N SER A 397 -10.91 0.62 -2.03
CA SER A 397 -9.47 0.68 -1.92
C SER A 397 -8.85 -0.71 -2.07
N SER A 398 -7.55 -0.79 -2.28
CA SER A 398 -6.82 -2.04 -2.40
C SER A 398 -6.86 -2.86 -1.12
N SER A 399 -6.82 -4.19 -1.25
CA SER A 399 -6.75 -5.11 -0.11
C SER A 399 -5.43 -4.94 0.65
N LYS A 400 -5.43 -5.30 1.94
CA LYS A 400 -4.27 -5.16 2.81
C LYS A 400 -3.94 -6.49 3.47
N HIS A 401 -2.67 -6.88 3.41
CA HIS A 401 -2.10 -7.97 4.20
C HIS A 401 -1.22 -7.38 5.27
N ILE A 402 -1.42 -7.78 6.52
CA ILE A 402 -0.79 -7.15 7.68
C ILE A 402 -0.02 -8.21 8.44
N GLN A 403 1.26 -7.96 8.66
CA GLN A 403 2.11 -8.72 9.55
C GLN A 403 2.67 -7.76 10.58
N SER A 404 2.56 -8.12 11.85
CA SER A 404 3.03 -7.27 12.94
C SER A 404 3.75 -8.08 13.98
N TYR A 405 4.79 -7.53 14.55
CA TYR A 405 5.44 -8.06 15.74
C TYR A 405 5.79 -6.93 16.71
N GLY A 406 6.04 -7.28 17.94
CA GLY A 406 6.39 -6.28 18.94
C GLY A 406 6.66 -6.90 20.29
N PHE A 407 7.14 -6.08 21.21
CA PHE A 407 7.36 -6.47 22.60
C PHE A 407 7.05 -5.31 23.54
N ALA A 408 6.73 -5.68 24.77
CA ALA A 408 6.56 -4.79 25.90
C ALA A 408 7.51 -5.21 27.02
N ILE A 409 8.12 -4.24 27.66
CA ILE A 409 8.97 -4.43 28.84
C ILE A 409 8.55 -3.40 29.87
N GLY A 410 8.17 -3.88 31.02
CA GLY A 410 7.67 -3.02 32.07
C GLY A 410 8.21 -3.39 33.45
N THR A 411 7.95 -2.52 34.37
CA THR A 411 8.22 -2.71 35.78
C THR A 411 7.07 -2.16 36.58
N ASP A 412 6.69 -2.85 37.64
CA ASP A 412 5.60 -2.41 38.52
C ASP A 412 5.94 -2.63 40.00
N LYS A 413 5.26 -1.90 40.85
CA LYS A 413 5.39 -1.96 42.29
C LYS A 413 4.03 -1.96 42.96
N ILE A 414 3.89 -2.75 44.02
CA ILE A 414 2.75 -2.67 44.95
C ILE A 414 2.94 -1.49 45.86
N ASN A 415 1.88 -0.75 46.13
CA ASN A 415 1.93 0.35 47.09
C ASN A 415 2.06 -0.21 48.52
N ASP A 416 3.01 0.31 49.28
CA ASP A 416 3.33 -0.18 50.64
C ASP A 416 2.19 0.12 51.64
N GLU A 417 1.49 1.25 51.49
CA GLU A 417 0.37 1.65 52.34
C GLU A 417 -0.94 0.99 51.94
N ASP A 418 -1.15 0.76 50.64
CA ASP A 418 -2.36 0.13 50.09
C ASP A 418 -1.99 -1.02 49.13
N LYS A 419 -1.77 -2.20 49.71
CA LYS A 419 -1.42 -3.42 48.97
C LYS A 419 -2.44 -3.81 47.86
N ASN A 420 -3.57 -3.10 47.77
CA ASN A 420 -4.58 -3.23 46.75
C ASN A 420 -4.32 -2.37 45.52
N THR A 421 -3.34 -1.47 45.60
CA THR A 421 -2.95 -0.56 44.53
C THR A 421 -1.57 -0.92 43.99
N MET A 422 -1.43 -0.95 42.70
CA MET A 422 -0.15 -1.08 41.99
C MET A 422 -0.02 0.01 40.94
N HIS A 423 1.22 0.39 40.66
CA HIS A 423 1.59 1.28 39.57
C HIS A 423 2.85 0.78 38.87
N GLY A 424 3.03 1.15 37.64
CA GLY A 424 4.17 0.72 36.86
C GLY A 424 4.40 1.56 35.61
N TYR A 425 5.52 1.27 34.97
CA TYR A 425 5.96 1.88 33.73
C TYR A 425 6.23 0.80 32.69
N VAL A 426 6.01 1.09 31.43
CA VAL A 426 6.25 0.16 30.34
C VAL A 426 6.80 0.90 29.12
N PHE A 427 7.84 0.32 28.55
CA PHE A 427 8.32 0.63 27.21
C PHE A 427 7.79 -0.42 26.24
N GLN A 428 7.39 0.01 25.04
CA GLN A 428 6.90 -0.90 24.01
C GLN A 428 7.49 -0.52 22.66
N TYR A 429 7.77 -1.55 21.90
CA TYR A 429 8.18 -1.48 20.51
C TYR A 429 7.25 -2.35 19.65
N GLY A 430 6.92 -1.88 18.47
CA GLY A 430 6.18 -2.63 17.46
C GLY A 430 6.67 -2.32 16.07
N ASN A 431 6.53 -3.30 15.19
CA ASN A 431 6.72 -3.14 13.76
C ASN A 431 5.51 -3.71 13.04
N ASP A 432 5.02 -2.97 12.04
CA ASP A 432 3.88 -3.34 11.20
C ASP A 432 4.32 -3.30 9.74
N ASN A 433 4.24 -4.44 9.05
CA ASN A 433 4.41 -4.56 7.60
C ASN A 433 3.03 -4.73 6.96
N ILE A 434 2.67 -3.84 6.06
CA ILE A 434 1.37 -3.82 5.38
C ILE A 434 1.61 -3.83 3.88
N ASP A 435 1.31 -4.96 3.23
CA ASP A 435 1.27 -5.05 1.78
C ASP A 435 -0.11 -4.60 1.28
N ILE A 436 -0.11 -3.76 0.25
CA ILE A 436 -1.31 -3.13 -0.32
C ILE A 436 -1.44 -3.53 -1.78
N GLY A 437 -2.57 -4.15 -2.13
CA GLY A 437 -2.82 -4.64 -3.49
C GLY A 437 -1.87 -5.76 -3.89
N SER A 438 -1.48 -5.80 -5.16
CA SER A 438 -0.61 -6.83 -5.74
C SER A 438 0.62 -6.25 -6.47
N LYS A 439 0.77 -4.92 -6.49
CA LYS A 439 1.79 -4.24 -7.30
C LYS A 439 3.04 -3.82 -6.54
N GLY A 440 3.19 -4.21 -5.26
CA GLY A 440 4.34 -3.86 -4.44
C GLY A 440 4.20 -2.59 -3.61
N THR A 441 3.02 -1.95 -3.61
CA THR A 441 2.71 -0.86 -2.68
C THR A 441 2.69 -1.39 -1.25
N LYS A 442 3.39 -0.73 -0.32
CA LYS A 442 3.54 -1.21 1.06
C LYS A 442 3.77 -0.08 2.06
N LEU A 443 3.46 -0.35 3.33
CA LEU A 443 3.89 0.46 4.47
C LEU A 443 4.68 -0.41 5.43
N ASN A 444 5.80 0.13 5.89
CA ASN A 444 6.59 -0.44 6.98
C ASN A 444 6.66 0.58 8.11
N THR A 445 6.26 0.19 9.32
CA THR A 445 6.12 1.15 10.42
C THR A 445 6.75 0.64 11.69
N GLY A 446 7.73 1.36 12.20
CA GLY A 446 8.22 1.24 13.56
C GLY A 446 7.38 2.07 14.53
N SER A 447 6.97 1.51 15.66
CA SER A 447 6.27 2.21 16.72
C SER A 447 7.00 2.07 18.05
N TYR A 448 7.12 3.17 18.79
CA TYR A 448 7.78 3.23 20.09
C TYR A 448 6.87 3.95 21.07
N SER A 449 6.70 3.43 22.27
CA SER A 449 5.90 4.11 23.29
C SER A 449 6.45 3.94 24.69
N LEU A 450 6.15 4.94 25.51
CA LEU A 450 6.40 4.93 26.96
C LEU A 450 5.06 5.23 27.64
N SER A 451 4.69 4.38 28.61
CA SER A 451 3.44 4.53 29.33
C SER A 451 3.63 4.32 30.83
N MET A 452 2.80 4.97 31.59
CA MET A 452 2.58 4.63 33.00
C MET A 452 1.19 4.00 33.16
N TYR A 453 1.07 3.09 34.09
CA TYR A 453 -0.18 2.40 34.36
C TYR A 453 -0.39 2.14 35.85
N GLY A 454 -1.61 1.84 36.22
CA GLY A 454 -1.94 1.46 37.56
C GLY A 454 -3.24 0.64 37.63
N THR A 455 -3.36 -0.08 38.73
CA THR A 455 -4.57 -0.84 39.06
C THR A 455 -4.91 -0.70 40.54
N LYS A 456 -6.19 -0.61 40.84
CA LYS A 456 -6.71 -0.60 42.20
C LYS A 456 -7.85 -1.60 42.33
N LEU A 457 -7.68 -2.58 43.21
CA LEU A 457 -8.72 -3.52 43.59
C LEU A 457 -9.32 -3.11 44.92
N ARG A 458 -10.67 -2.99 45.00
CA ARG A 458 -11.38 -2.60 46.22
C ARG A 458 -11.90 -3.83 46.95
N ASP A 459 -12.24 -3.67 48.25
CA ASP A 459 -12.74 -4.75 49.10
C ASP A 459 -14.05 -5.38 48.59
N ASN A 460 -14.90 -4.60 47.91
CA ASN A 460 -16.09 -5.09 47.23
C ASN A 460 -15.82 -5.83 45.90
N LYS A 461 -14.54 -6.16 45.64
CA LYS A 461 -14.04 -6.86 44.44
C LYS A 461 -14.22 -6.08 43.13
N THR A 462 -14.53 -4.78 43.19
CA THR A 462 -14.45 -3.92 41.99
C THR A 462 -13.00 -3.48 41.75
N PHE A 463 -12.64 -3.32 40.50
CA PHE A 463 -11.30 -2.85 40.13
C PHE A 463 -11.36 -1.68 39.14
N THR A 464 -10.31 -0.88 39.20
CA THR A 464 -10.07 0.20 38.25
C THR A 464 -8.66 0.08 37.74
N ASP A 465 -8.49 -0.02 36.44
CA ASP A 465 -7.20 0.00 35.77
C ASP A 465 -7.08 1.26 34.92
N GLY A 466 -5.91 1.82 34.87
CA GLY A 466 -5.62 3.01 34.07
C GLY A 466 -4.27 2.91 33.37
N ILE A 467 -4.18 3.45 32.18
CA ILE A 467 -2.93 3.62 31.42
C ILE A 467 -2.95 4.97 30.73
N ILE A 468 -1.82 5.64 30.72
CA ILE A 468 -1.55 6.83 29.92
C ILE A 468 -0.15 6.72 29.31
N GLY A 469 -0.02 7.09 28.05
CA GLY A 469 1.25 6.97 27.35
C GLY A 469 1.40 7.93 26.19
N ILE A 470 2.65 8.05 25.77
CA ILE A 470 3.06 8.79 24.58
C ILE A 470 3.76 7.82 23.61
N GLY A 471 3.68 8.08 22.32
CA GLY A 471 4.28 7.24 21.31
C GLY A 471 4.82 8.02 20.12
N LEU A 472 5.72 7.37 19.40
CA LEU A 472 6.30 7.81 18.14
C LEU A 472 6.05 6.72 17.09
N LEU A 473 5.71 7.14 15.89
CA LEU A 473 5.56 6.28 14.72
C LEU A 473 6.59 6.72 13.67
N ASP A 474 7.24 5.74 13.07
CA ASP A 474 8.23 5.92 11.99
C ASP A 474 7.71 5.10 10.81
N ILE A 475 7.16 5.76 9.81
CA ILE A 475 6.41 5.12 8.72
C ILE A 475 7.18 5.29 7.43
N ASN A 476 7.64 4.18 6.86
CA ASN A 476 8.24 4.13 5.53
C ASN A 476 7.16 3.63 4.57
N GLN A 477 6.87 4.43 3.58
CA GLN A 477 5.83 4.17 2.58
C GLN A 477 6.48 3.94 1.22
N THR A 478 6.07 2.89 0.54
CA THR A 478 6.38 2.66 -0.88
C THR A 478 5.06 2.62 -1.64
N ARG A 479 4.92 3.46 -2.65
CA ARG A 479 3.80 3.41 -3.58
C ARG A 479 4.32 3.06 -4.96
N VAL A 480 3.73 2.03 -5.57
CA VAL A 480 4.04 1.62 -6.93
C VAL A 480 2.93 2.07 -7.86
N THR A 481 3.28 2.86 -8.86
CA THR A 481 2.34 3.35 -9.87
C THR A 481 3.01 3.29 -11.23
N TYR A 482 2.38 2.62 -12.19
CA TYR A 482 2.81 2.53 -13.59
C TYR A 482 4.32 2.26 -13.79
N GLY A 483 4.90 1.37 -12.97
CA GLY A 483 6.33 1.04 -13.02
C GLY A 483 7.24 1.99 -12.21
N ASN A 484 6.75 3.13 -11.73
CA ASN A 484 7.48 4.02 -10.85
C ASN A 484 7.38 3.56 -9.39
N ILE A 485 8.50 3.60 -8.68
CA ILE A 485 8.56 3.36 -7.24
C ILE A 485 8.72 4.72 -6.56
N LEU A 486 7.75 5.06 -5.73
CA LEU A 486 7.70 6.31 -4.98
C LEU A 486 7.81 5.99 -3.49
N GLU A 487 8.84 6.52 -2.85
CA GLU A 487 9.14 6.25 -1.45
C GLU A 487 8.99 7.52 -0.61
N GLY A 488 8.55 7.38 0.62
CA GLY A 488 8.42 8.50 1.54
C GLY A 488 8.45 8.09 2.98
N ASP A 489 9.08 8.92 3.80
CA ASP A 489 9.21 8.73 5.23
C ASP A 489 8.27 9.71 5.96
N ARG A 490 7.48 9.18 6.86
CA ARG A 490 6.50 9.95 7.62
C ARG A 490 6.61 9.68 9.10
N GLU A 491 6.80 10.72 9.89
CA GLU A 491 6.78 10.64 11.35
C GLU A 491 5.36 10.81 11.91
N GLY A 492 5.07 10.13 13.01
CA GLY A 492 3.85 10.30 13.80
C GLY A 492 4.15 10.50 15.28
N LYS A 493 3.38 11.39 15.92
CA LYS A 493 3.41 11.59 17.38
C LYS A 493 2.06 11.22 17.95
N GLN A 494 2.06 10.48 19.05
CA GLN A 494 0.85 9.91 19.62
C GLN A 494 0.78 10.17 21.12
N ILE A 495 -0.42 10.49 21.61
CA ILE A 495 -0.78 10.43 23.02
C ILE A 495 -2.01 9.52 23.15
N PHE A 496 -2.02 8.68 24.15
CA PHE A 496 -3.12 7.74 24.37
C PHE A 496 -3.36 7.48 25.85
N GLY A 497 -4.55 6.98 26.16
CA GLY A 497 -4.91 6.53 27.48
C GLY A 497 -6.06 5.53 27.44
N SER A 498 -6.16 4.73 28.49
CA SER A 498 -7.23 3.76 28.66
C SER A 498 -7.64 3.66 30.11
N VAL A 499 -8.94 3.50 30.34
CA VAL A 499 -9.51 3.21 31.66
C VAL A 499 -10.40 1.99 31.55
N ASN A 500 -10.19 1.03 32.45
CA ASN A 500 -10.98 -0.19 32.56
C ASN A 500 -11.60 -0.29 33.96
N LEU A 501 -12.90 -0.48 34.01
CA LEU A 501 -13.68 -0.66 35.24
C LEU A 501 -14.33 -2.04 35.20
N GLY A 502 -14.19 -2.80 36.28
CA GLY A 502 -14.79 -4.12 36.32
C GLY A 502 -15.03 -4.63 37.74
N LYS A 503 -15.58 -5.82 37.82
CA LYS A 503 -15.83 -6.52 39.08
C LYS A 503 -15.38 -7.96 38.95
N ARG A 504 -14.74 -8.48 39.99
CA ARG A 504 -14.38 -9.88 40.11
C ARG A 504 -15.50 -10.65 40.79
N LEU A 505 -16.09 -11.56 40.06
CA LEU A 505 -17.09 -12.49 40.56
C LEU A 505 -16.43 -13.88 40.70
N ASN A 506 -16.33 -14.36 41.93
CA ASN A 506 -15.73 -15.66 42.21
C ASN A 506 -16.79 -16.69 42.29
N ASP A 507 -16.66 -17.79 41.57
CA ASP A 507 -17.40 -19.03 41.72
C ASP A 507 -16.42 -20.14 42.15
N GLU A 508 -16.90 -21.24 42.68
CA GLU A 508 -16.07 -22.37 43.11
C GLU A 508 -15.21 -22.96 41.95
N LYS A 509 -15.75 -22.88 40.74
CA LYS A 509 -15.13 -23.51 39.55
C LYS A 509 -14.34 -22.55 38.66
N PHE A 510 -14.71 -21.26 38.65
CA PHE A 510 -14.05 -20.25 37.81
C PHE A 510 -14.29 -18.84 38.35
N ASN A 511 -13.45 -17.88 37.94
CA ASN A 511 -13.67 -16.46 38.18
C ASN A 511 -14.21 -15.82 36.92
N LEU A 512 -15.20 -14.97 37.07
CA LEU A 512 -15.77 -14.16 36.00
C LEU A 512 -15.49 -12.68 36.30
N ASN A 513 -14.90 -11.97 35.33
CA ASN A 513 -14.54 -10.58 35.48
C ASN A 513 -15.21 -9.74 34.39
N PRO A 514 -16.50 -9.35 34.55
CA PRO A 514 -17.14 -8.41 33.64
C PRO A 514 -16.51 -7.01 33.80
N GLY A 515 -16.36 -6.30 32.66
CA GLY A 515 -15.77 -4.98 32.66
C GLY A 515 -16.19 -4.11 31.49
N ILE A 516 -15.97 -2.82 31.66
CA ILE A 516 -16.15 -1.79 30.64
C ILE A 516 -14.84 -1.03 30.51
N LYS A 517 -14.34 -0.90 29.28
CA LYS A 517 -13.08 -0.20 28.98
C LYS A 517 -13.31 0.91 27.98
N ILE A 518 -12.62 2.02 28.15
CA ILE A 518 -12.59 3.15 27.22
C ILE A 518 -11.11 3.38 26.85
N ASP A 519 -10.82 3.31 25.57
CA ASP A 519 -9.51 3.65 24.99
C ASP A 519 -9.64 4.96 24.21
N LEU A 520 -8.79 5.93 24.49
CA LEU A 520 -8.72 7.21 23.79
C LEU A 520 -7.31 7.44 23.25
N GLY A 521 -7.24 8.11 22.10
CA GLY A 521 -5.95 8.48 21.54
C GLY A 521 -6.02 9.58 20.49
N TYR A 522 -4.90 10.24 20.33
CA TYR A 522 -4.68 11.27 19.34
C TYR A 522 -3.30 11.04 18.69
N THR A 523 -3.29 10.97 17.37
CA THR A 523 -2.08 10.84 16.58
C THR A 523 -2.00 11.98 15.58
N GLU A 524 -0.89 12.67 15.53
CA GLU A 524 -0.55 13.62 14.47
C GLU A 524 0.53 12.99 13.59
N LEU A 525 0.19 12.75 12.32
CA LEU A 525 1.11 12.33 11.29
C LEU A 525 1.67 13.55 10.58
N ALA A 526 2.97 13.64 10.45
CA ALA A 526 3.65 14.77 9.81
C ALA A 526 3.31 14.87 8.31
N ALA A 527 3.52 16.04 7.74
CA ALA A 527 3.54 16.20 6.29
C ALA A 527 4.80 15.52 5.73
N PHE A 528 4.71 14.97 4.53
CA PHE A 528 5.86 14.37 3.84
C PHE A 528 5.70 14.46 2.32
N ARG A 529 6.81 14.30 1.62
CA ARG A 529 6.90 14.24 0.16
C ARG A 529 7.36 12.85 -0.24
N GLU A 530 6.76 12.29 -1.27
CA GLU A 530 7.28 11.11 -1.94
C GLU A 530 8.53 11.46 -2.76
N ASN A 531 9.50 10.54 -2.83
CA ASN A 531 10.69 10.63 -3.66
C ASN A 531 10.64 9.53 -4.71
N THR A 532 11.06 9.82 -5.93
CA THR A 532 11.15 8.82 -7.00
C THR A 532 12.55 8.22 -7.04
N THR A 533 12.63 6.91 -7.27
CA THR A 533 13.89 6.18 -7.46
C THR A 533 14.35 6.16 -8.93
N LEU A 534 13.46 6.53 -9.86
CA LEU A 534 13.68 6.52 -11.30
C LEU A 534 13.54 7.93 -11.88
N GLY A 535 14.66 8.68 -11.99
CA GLY A 535 14.74 9.92 -12.77
C GLY A 535 13.64 10.97 -12.55
N ASP A 536 13.52 11.93 -13.46
CA ASP A 536 12.68 13.15 -13.36
C ASP A 536 11.15 12.96 -13.46
N SER A 537 10.56 11.91 -12.94
CA SER A 537 9.09 11.79 -12.94
C SER A 537 8.44 12.46 -11.72
N SER A 538 8.70 13.76 -11.55
CA SER A 538 8.05 14.59 -10.51
C SER A 538 6.52 14.67 -10.66
N ALA A 539 5.98 14.27 -11.82
CA ALA A 539 4.55 14.32 -12.13
C ALA A 539 3.69 13.38 -11.27
N ASP A 540 4.24 12.22 -10.84
CA ASP A 540 3.53 11.25 -10.01
C ASP A 540 3.73 11.47 -8.50
N VAL A 541 4.68 12.32 -8.12
CA VAL A 541 5.03 12.58 -6.73
C VAL A 541 3.89 13.28 -6.02
N LEU A 542 3.42 12.67 -4.94
CA LEU A 542 2.43 13.26 -4.06
C LEU A 542 3.12 13.87 -2.84
N ILE A 543 2.61 15.04 -2.45
CA ILE A 543 2.93 15.70 -1.19
C ILE A 543 1.72 15.59 -0.29
N TYR A 544 1.89 14.95 0.85
CA TYR A 544 0.85 14.77 1.85
C TYR A 544 0.99 15.81 2.95
N LYS A 545 -0.10 16.48 3.28
CA LYS A 545 -0.15 17.39 4.42
C LYS A 545 -0.24 16.62 5.74
N LYS A 546 -0.14 17.33 6.84
CA LYS A 546 -0.35 16.75 8.18
C LYS A 546 -1.74 16.14 8.28
N GLN A 547 -1.80 14.93 8.88
CA GLN A 547 -3.05 14.22 9.11
C GLN A 547 -3.26 13.99 10.61
N LYS A 548 -4.47 14.27 11.09
CA LYS A 548 -4.85 14.05 12.49
C LYS A 548 -5.77 12.85 12.59
N VAL A 549 -5.40 11.88 13.42
CA VAL A 549 -6.19 10.67 13.67
C VAL A 549 -6.61 10.65 15.14
N LYS A 550 -7.91 10.76 15.38
CA LYS A 550 -8.50 10.60 16.71
C LYS A 550 -9.03 9.18 16.86
N SER A 551 -8.77 8.56 18.00
CA SER A 551 -9.26 7.23 18.34
C SER A 551 -10.12 7.29 19.61
N ALA A 552 -11.29 6.70 19.57
CA ALA A 552 -12.17 6.52 20.74
C ALA A 552 -12.87 5.17 20.62
N MET A 553 -12.57 4.25 21.53
CA MET A 553 -13.15 2.91 21.55
C MET A 553 -13.78 2.63 22.90
N ALA A 554 -15.00 2.10 22.91
CA ALA A 554 -15.68 1.63 24.09
C ALA A 554 -15.82 0.11 24.01
N THR A 555 -15.34 -0.59 25.03
CA THR A 555 -15.36 -2.06 25.11
C THR A 555 -16.21 -2.50 26.25
N ILE A 556 -17.07 -3.48 25.99
CA ILE A 556 -17.77 -4.27 27.04
C ILE A 556 -17.26 -5.72 26.90
N GLY A 557 -16.86 -6.31 28.01
CA GLY A 557 -16.24 -7.62 27.94
C GLY A 557 -16.35 -8.44 29.20
N ILE A 558 -16.02 -9.71 29.05
CA ILE A 558 -15.96 -10.69 30.12
C ILE A 558 -14.64 -11.43 30.01
N LEU A 559 -13.89 -11.46 31.12
CA LEU A 559 -12.72 -12.31 31.29
C LEU A 559 -13.09 -13.51 32.18
N LEU A 560 -12.64 -14.68 31.78
CA LEU A 560 -12.84 -15.94 32.46
C LEU A 560 -11.51 -16.47 32.93
N ASP A 561 -11.38 -16.84 34.21
CA ASP A 561 -10.17 -17.45 34.75
C ASP A 561 -10.55 -18.76 35.45
N LYS A 562 -9.76 -19.81 35.19
CA LYS A 562 -9.88 -21.12 35.87
C LYS A 562 -8.51 -21.61 36.24
N THR A 563 -8.33 -22.03 37.50
CA THR A 563 -7.11 -22.61 38.01
C THR A 563 -7.27 -24.11 38.16
N ASP A 564 -6.42 -24.87 37.46
CA ASP A 564 -6.32 -26.34 37.58
C ASP A 564 -5.05 -26.70 38.35
N LYS A 565 -5.19 -27.39 39.45
CA LYS A 565 -4.08 -27.98 40.22
C LYS A 565 -3.88 -29.42 39.78
N ARG A 566 -2.67 -29.80 39.42
CA ARG A 566 -2.32 -31.17 39.02
C ARG A 566 -1.45 -31.86 40.09
N ASP A 567 -1.40 -33.18 40.06
CA ASP A 567 -0.79 -34.07 41.09
C ASP A 567 0.68 -33.78 41.41
N ASN A 568 1.39 -32.99 40.62
CA ASN A 568 2.79 -32.62 40.81
C ASN A 568 2.98 -31.15 41.25
N GLU A 569 2.05 -30.59 42.03
CA GLU A 569 2.07 -29.19 42.45
C GLU A 569 2.07 -28.17 41.30
N ARG A 570 1.91 -28.61 40.05
CA ARG A 570 1.78 -27.70 38.91
C ARG A 570 0.43 -27.01 38.92
N ILE A 571 0.49 -25.69 38.86
CA ILE A 571 -0.69 -24.86 38.72
C ILE A 571 -0.74 -24.34 37.26
N ILE A 572 -1.86 -24.62 36.60
CA ILE A 572 -2.16 -24.06 35.29
C ILE A 572 -3.37 -23.17 35.43
N ASN A 573 -3.20 -21.88 35.10
CA ASN A 573 -4.30 -20.94 35.05
C ASN A 573 -4.73 -20.78 33.60
N HIS A 574 -5.93 -21.21 33.28
CA HIS A 574 -6.58 -20.98 32.01
C HIS A 574 -7.35 -19.66 32.07
N HIS A 575 -7.26 -18.86 31.01
CA HIS A 575 -8.01 -17.62 30.91
C HIS A 575 -8.60 -17.43 29.52
N GLY A 576 -9.78 -16.85 29.49
CA GLY A 576 -10.52 -16.56 28.26
C GLY A 576 -11.02 -15.13 28.24
N ARG A 577 -11.24 -14.61 27.03
CA ARG A 577 -11.70 -13.25 26.81
C ARG A 577 -12.79 -13.25 25.76
N LEU A 578 -13.87 -12.53 26.03
CA LEU A 578 -14.91 -12.20 25.06
C LEU A 578 -15.26 -10.73 25.18
N GLU A 579 -15.05 -9.97 24.11
CA GLU A 579 -15.24 -8.53 24.10
C GLU A 579 -16.02 -8.07 22.86
N TYR A 580 -16.94 -7.14 23.08
CA TYR A 580 -17.54 -6.30 22.05
C TYR A 580 -16.95 -4.91 22.15
N ILE A 581 -16.47 -4.37 21.03
CA ILE A 581 -15.76 -3.11 20.94
C ILE A 581 -16.48 -2.20 19.96
N ALA A 582 -17.04 -1.11 20.45
CA ALA A 582 -17.62 -0.05 19.64
C ALA A 582 -16.53 0.96 19.27
N ASP A 583 -16.25 1.15 17.99
CA ASP A 583 -15.37 2.22 17.49
C ASP A 583 -16.19 3.50 17.33
N LEU A 584 -15.98 4.45 18.21
CA LEU A 584 -16.60 5.78 18.26
C LEU A 584 -15.69 6.86 17.66
N SER A 585 -14.58 6.48 17.06
CA SER A 585 -13.62 7.42 16.48
C SER A 585 -14.28 8.25 15.36
N PRO A 586 -14.00 9.56 15.29
CA PRO A 586 -14.42 10.37 14.14
C PRO A 586 -13.65 9.96 12.88
N SER A 587 -14.13 10.40 11.73
CA SER A 587 -13.40 10.31 10.47
C SER A 587 -12.07 11.06 10.55
N SER A 588 -11.09 10.59 9.79
CA SER A 588 -9.81 11.27 9.59
C SER A 588 -9.73 11.73 8.14
N GLU A 589 -9.32 12.97 7.94
CA GLU A 589 -9.15 13.56 6.61
C GLU A 589 -7.66 13.66 6.29
N ALA A 590 -7.31 13.28 5.06
CA ALA A 590 -5.97 13.45 4.51
C ALA A 590 -6.06 14.38 3.31
N GLU A 591 -5.25 15.43 3.31
CA GLU A 591 -5.06 16.35 2.19
C GLU A 591 -3.72 16.07 1.53
N PHE A 592 -3.69 16.08 0.21
CA PHE A 592 -2.50 15.85 -0.59
C PHE A 592 -2.63 16.47 -1.97
N TYR A 593 -1.52 16.66 -2.64
CA TYR A 593 -1.48 17.26 -3.97
C TYR A 593 -0.27 16.74 -4.75
N TYR A 594 -0.33 16.81 -6.05
CA TYR A 594 0.84 16.54 -6.90
C TYR A 594 1.87 17.65 -6.75
N GLU A 595 3.14 17.29 -6.74
CA GLU A 595 4.25 18.25 -6.66
C GLU A 595 4.17 19.33 -7.74
N ASN A 596 3.80 18.94 -8.96
CA ASN A 596 3.67 19.83 -10.13
C ASN A 596 2.38 20.65 -10.13
N SER A 597 1.41 20.34 -9.26
CA SER A 597 0.09 20.99 -9.22
C SER A 597 -0.32 21.34 -7.80
N GLN A 598 0.50 22.15 -7.13
CA GLN A 598 0.29 22.54 -5.73
C GLN A 598 -0.99 23.35 -5.48
N SER A 599 -1.55 23.95 -6.53
CA SER A 599 -2.82 24.69 -6.46
C SER A 599 -4.04 23.79 -6.33
N THR A 600 -3.94 22.51 -6.74
CA THR A 600 -5.03 21.54 -6.69
C THR A 600 -4.83 20.60 -5.51
N VAL A 601 -5.54 20.86 -4.41
CA VAL A 601 -5.51 20.03 -3.22
C VAL A 601 -6.63 19.01 -3.32
N TYR A 602 -6.26 17.73 -3.17
CA TYR A 602 -7.21 16.61 -3.09
C TYR A 602 -7.42 16.22 -1.64
N GLU A 603 -8.62 15.76 -1.34
CA GLU A 603 -9.01 15.34 0.00
C GLU A 603 -9.54 13.91 -0.05
N TYR A 604 -9.12 13.10 0.92
CA TYR A 604 -9.69 11.79 1.13
C TYR A 604 -10.10 11.61 2.58
N LYS A 605 -11.38 11.35 2.78
CA LYS A 605 -11.96 11.13 4.09
C LYS A 605 -12.00 9.64 4.41
N VAL A 606 -11.25 9.24 5.43
CA VAL A 606 -11.30 7.88 5.96
C VAL A 606 -12.49 7.76 6.89
N ASP A 607 -13.56 7.18 6.38
CA ASP A 607 -14.76 6.91 7.18
C ASP A 607 -14.53 5.73 8.13
N ASN A 608 -15.02 5.87 9.34
CA ASN A 608 -15.05 4.78 10.32
C ASN A 608 -16.21 3.83 10.03
N LYS A 609 -16.06 2.98 8.99
CA LYS A 609 -17.12 2.02 8.58
C LYS A 609 -17.24 0.81 9.53
N ALA A 610 -16.21 0.48 10.32
CA ALA A 610 -16.21 -0.65 11.23
C ALA A 610 -16.54 -0.21 12.66
N LYS A 611 -17.77 0.22 12.87
CA LYS A 611 -18.25 0.65 14.21
C LYS A 611 -18.34 -0.50 15.22
N HIS A 612 -18.41 -1.74 14.77
CA HIS A 612 -18.61 -2.93 15.57
C HIS A 612 -17.44 -3.90 15.39
N ASN A 613 -16.75 -4.16 16.47
CA ASN A 613 -15.61 -5.09 16.50
C ASN A 613 -15.85 -6.13 17.61
N TYR A 614 -15.24 -7.29 17.44
CA TYR A 614 -15.31 -8.40 18.36
C TYR A 614 -13.93 -8.93 18.63
N ARG A 615 -13.65 -9.29 19.89
CA ARG A 615 -12.44 -9.99 20.27
C ARG A 615 -12.81 -11.23 21.06
N ILE A 616 -12.22 -12.36 20.65
CA ILE A 616 -12.25 -13.61 21.39
C ILE A 616 -10.81 -14.03 21.62
N GLY A 617 -10.49 -14.45 22.84
CA GLY A 617 -9.18 -14.88 23.21
C GLY A 617 -9.21 -16.06 24.17
N TYR A 618 -8.11 -16.82 24.13
CA TYR A 618 -7.82 -17.88 25.08
C TYR A 618 -6.31 -17.90 25.36
N GLY A 619 -5.97 -18.13 26.60
CA GLY A 619 -4.60 -18.27 27.03
C GLY A 619 -4.46 -19.16 28.25
N PHE A 620 -3.22 -19.45 28.60
CA PHE A 620 -2.89 -20.09 29.86
C PHE A 620 -1.58 -19.54 30.41
N ASP A 621 -1.42 -19.62 31.72
CA ASP A 621 -0.15 -19.38 32.38
C ASP A 621 0.20 -20.53 33.32
N THR A 622 1.47 -20.85 33.41
CA THR A 622 2.00 -21.90 34.28
C THR A 622 3.41 -21.57 34.75
N THR A 623 3.78 -22.07 35.91
CA THR A 623 5.16 -21.99 36.41
C THR A 623 5.69 -23.43 36.61
N SER A 624 6.86 -23.73 36.07
CA SER A 624 7.51 -25.04 36.22
C SER A 624 8.22 -25.15 37.56
N ILE A 625 8.48 -26.37 37.99
CA ILE A 625 9.28 -26.69 39.19
C ILE A 625 10.71 -26.11 39.07
N LEU A 626 11.22 -25.94 37.83
CA LEU A 626 12.52 -25.36 37.55
C LEU A 626 12.54 -23.84 37.50
N GLY A 627 11.46 -23.14 37.89
CA GLY A 627 11.38 -21.69 37.92
C GLY A 627 10.96 -21.01 36.59
N TRP A 628 10.72 -21.75 35.52
CA TRP A 628 10.22 -21.21 34.27
C TRP A 628 8.75 -20.82 34.38
N SER A 629 8.43 -19.63 33.97
CA SER A 629 7.05 -19.13 33.83
C SER A 629 6.73 -18.89 32.37
N ILE A 630 5.63 -19.43 31.91
CA ILE A 630 5.13 -19.26 30.55
C ILE A 630 3.73 -18.68 30.63
N VAL A 631 3.49 -17.57 29.94
CA VAL A 631 2.17 -16.96 29.77
C VAL A 631 1.90 -16.85 28.28
N THR A 632 0.78 -17.39 27.83
CA THR A 632 0.37 -17.30 26.42
C THR A 632 -1.02 -16.71 26.32
N ASN A 633 -1.25 -15.92 25.27
CA ASN A 633 -2.58 -15.48 24.85
C ASN A 633 -2.68 -15.62 23.33
N PHE A 634 -3.74 -16.24 22.87
CA PHE A 634 -4.16 -16.21 21.48
C PHE A 634 -5.45 -15.40 21.38
N GLU A 635 -5.49 -14.38 20.55
CA GLU A 635 -6.64 -13.51 20.38
C GLU A 635 -6.99 -13.38 18.89
N ARG A 636 -8.27 -13.44 18.59
CA ARG A 636 -8.80 -13.09 17.28
C ARG A 636 -9.63 -11.83 17.40
N PHE A 637 -9.19 -10.81 16.70
CA PHE A 637 -9.90 -9.55 16.53
C PHE A 637 -10.60 -9.53 15.17
N ARG A 638 -11.85 -9.14 15.12
CA ARG A 638 -12.66 -9.02 13.91
C ARG A 638 -13.34 -7.67 13.85
N ALA A 639 -13.00 -6.88 12.82
CA ALA A 639 -13.67 -5.63 12.49
C ALA A 639 -14.75 -5.92 11.44
N LYS A 640 -16.03 -5.69 11.79
CA LYS A 640 -17.15 -5.98 10.88
C LYS A 640 -17.02 -5.14 9.61
N GLY A 641 -16.93 -5.82 8.45
CA GLY A 641 -16.80 -5.16 7.13
C GLY A 641 -15.39 -4.69 6.75
N LYS A 642 -14.38 -4.73 7.65
CA LYS A 642 -13.01 -4.25 7.38
C LYS A 642 -11.92 -5.32 7.43
N GLY A 643 -12.15 -6.44 8.10
CA GLY A 643 -11.15 -7.50 8.16
C GLY A 643 -11.01 -8.14 9.54
N HIS A 644 -9.88 -8.81 9.74
CA HIS A 644 -9.57 -9.49 11.00
C HIS A 644 -8.06 -9.55 11.21
N SER A 645 -7.65 -9.75 12.48
CA SER A 645 -6.29 -10.15 12.86
C SER A 645 -6.32 -11.32 13.83
N ASN A 646 -5.32 -12.19 13.74
CA ASN A 646 -4.99 -13.19 14.73
C ASN A 646 -3.73 -12.73 15.44
N GLU A 647 -3.77 -12.67 16.74
CA GLU A 647 -2.72 -12.09 17.58
C GLU A 647 -2.25 -13.16 18.57
N PHE A 648 -0.96 -13.35 18.66
CA PHE A 648 -0.35 -14.29 19.57
C PHE A 648 0.62 -13.54 20.49
N TYR A 649 0.42 -13.69 21.80
CA TYR A 649 1.24 -13.08 22.85
C TYR A 649 1.96 -14.16 23.64
N LEU A 650 3.21 -13.91 23.97
CA LEU A 650 4.06 -14.82 24.73
C LEU A 650 4.89 -14.02 25.74
N SER A 651 4.78 -14.39 27.01
CA SER A 651 5.73 -14.01 28.06
C SER A 651 6.47 -15.24 28.53
N LEU A 652 7.78 -15.15 28.50
CA LEU A 652 8.66 -16.16 29.08
C LEU A 652 9.39 -15.53 30.26
N GLY A 653 9.24 -16.12 31.43
CA GLY A 653 9.93 -15.69 32.63
C GLY A 653 10.74 -16.82 33.22
N TYR A 654 11.78 -16.46 33.94
CA TYR A 654 12.55 -17.39 34.73
C TYR A 654 12.86 -16.76 36.09
N VAL A 655 12.46 -17.43 37.16
CA VAL A 655 12.84 -17.07 38.51
C VAL A 655 13.91 -18.05 38.92
N PRO A 656 15.20 -17.66 38.91
CA PRO A 656 16.28 -18.58 39.20
C PRO A 656 16.17 -19.09 40.64
N ILE A 657 16.29 -20.40 40.81
CA ILE A 657 16.48 -21.03 42.12
C ILE A 657 17.94 -20.82 42.56
N ASP A 658 18.86 -20.56 41.59
CA ASP A 658 20.27 -20.25 41.76
C ASP A 658 20.69 -19.17 40.73
N GLU A 659 21.76 -18.41 41.02
CA GLU A 659 22.36 -17.26 40.33
C GLU A 659 22.50 -17.38 38.79
N MET A 660 21.41 -17.54 38.09
CA MET A 660 21.38 -17.56 36.63
C MET A 660 20.83 -16.21 36.09
N LYS A 661 21.57 -15.54 35.22
CA LYS A 661 21.14 -14.30 34.57
C LYS A 661 20.82 -14.56 33.10
N PHE A 662 19.68 -14.03 32.65
CA PHE A 662 19.30 -13.99 31.24
C PHE A 662 19.44 -12.56 30.73
N VAL A 663 20.12 -12.39 29.61
CA VAL A 663 20.24 -11.09 28.92
C VAL A 663 19.70 -11.27 27.50
N LEU A 664 18.62 -10.59 27.20
CA LEU A 664 18.06 -10.54 25.85
C LEU A 664 18.68 -9.33 25.13
N HIS A 665 19.32 -9.58 23.99
CA HIS A 665 19.82 -8.52 23.12
C HIS A 665 18.89 -8.36 21.93
N LEU A 666 18.51 -7.11 21.65
CA LEU A 666 17.79 -6.73 20.45
C LEU A 666 18.59 -5.62 19.76
N ASN A 667 19.22 -5.99 18.65
CA ASN A 667 20.03 -5.07 17.86
C ASN A 667 19.27 -4.74 16.58
N TYR A 668 19.13 -3.47 16.31
CA TYR A 668 18.60 -2.95 15.05
C TYR A 668 19.56 -1.88 14.53
N ASN A 669 20.40 -2.24 13.56
CA ASN A 669 21.33 -1.31 12.89
C ASN A 669 21.06 -1.29 11.42
N GLU A 670 20.53 -1.93 10.68
CA GLU A 670 20.13 -2.11 9.30
C GLU A 670 19.28 -3.38 9.17
N ASN A 671 19.59 -4.38 10.03
CA ASN A 671 18.88 -5.65 10.13
C ASN A 671 18.47 -5.90 11.58
N LEU A 672 17.31 -6.51 11.77
CA LEU A 672 16.83 -6.91 13.09
C LEU A 672 17.57 -8.19 13.52
N SER A 673 18.48 -8.07 14.48
CA SER A 673 19.06 -9.23 15.14
C SER A 673 18.62 -9.35 16.59
N THR A 674 18.36 -10.56 17.04
CA THR A 674 18.01 -10.86 18.42
C THR A 674 18.98 -11.89 18.98
N GLY A 675 19.32 -11.76 20.25
CA GLY A 675 20.19 -12.72 20.92
C GLY A 675 19.80 -12.94 22.36
N ILE A 676 20.08 -14.12 22.86
CA ILE A 676 19.89 -14.50 24.26
C ILE A 676 21.24 -14.88 24.82
N ASN A 677 21.65 -14.19 25.87
CA ASN A 677 22.80 -14.55 26.67
C ASN A 677 22.35 -15.15 28.01
N ILE A 678 22.77 -16.36 28.29
CA ILE A 678 22.53 -17.03 29.56
C ILE A 678 23.85 -17.06 30.31
N VAL A 679 23.88 -16.51 31.51
CA VAL A 679 25.07 -16.52 32.37
C VAL A 679 24.73 -17.24 33.66
N LYS A 680 25.47 -18.28 33.97
CA LYS A 680 25.36 -19.03 35.24
C LYS A 680 26.71 -19.11 35.91
N ASN A 681 26.76 -18.80 37.21
CA ASN A 681 27.94 -19.07 38.04
C ASN A 681 27.80 -20.47 38.64
N VAL A 682 28.78 -21.31 38.42
CA VAL A 682 28.86 -22.65 39.01
C VAL A 682 30.24 -22.81 39.63
N ASN A 683 30.32 -22.83 40.95
CA ASN A 683 31.58 -23.02 41.72
C ASN A 683 32.73 -22.09 41.29
N GLY A 684 32.42 -20.82 41.03
CA GLY A 684 33.42 -19.80 40.61
C GLY A 684 33.69 -19.80 39.09
N PHE A 685 33.01 -20.62 38.32
CA PHE A 685 33.02 -20.56 36.84
C PHE A 685 31.80 -19.83 36.32
N ASN A 686 32.01 -18.80 35.51
CA ASN A 686 30.97 -18.14 34.78
C ASN A 686 30.75 -18.82 33.41
N LEU A 687 29.66 -19.56 33.29
CA LEU A 687 29.21 -20.14 32.03
C LEU A 687 28.35 -19.12 31.31
N LYS A 688 28.77 -18.70 30.13
CA LYS A 688 28.01 -17.80 29.28
C LYS A 688 27.65 -18.51 27.98
N PHE A 689 26.36 -18.59 27.71
CA PHE A 689 25.82 -19.16 26.49
C PHE A 689 25.13 -18.04 25.70
N ASN A 690 25.57 -17.81 24.47
CA ASN A 690 25.01 -16.78 23.57
C ASN A 690 24.35 -17.48 22.40
N ILE A 691 23.12 -17.05 22.08
CA ILE A 691 22.46 -17.38 20.81
C ILE A 691 22.12 -16.04 20.19
N ASP A 692 22.62 -15.82 18.99
CA ASP A 692 22.31 -14.64 18.18
C ASP A 692 21.64 -15.09 16.88
N ALA A 693 20.53 -14.47 16.52
CA ALA A 693 19.81 -14.71 15.27
C ALA A 693 19.60 -13.38 14.55
N ASP A 694 19.99 -13.33 13.29
CA ASP A 694 19.63 -12.25 12.37
C ASP A 694 18.33 -12.67 11.68
N ILE A 695 17.24 -11.93 11.95
CA ILE A 695 15.89 -12.27 11.50
C ILE A 695 15.75 -11.95 10.01
N ASP A 696 16.41 -10.90 9.53
CA ASP A 696 16.30 -10.44 8.16
C ASP A 696 17.17 -11.27 7.20
N ASN A 697 18.35 -11.72 7.66
CA ASN A 697 19.28 -12.52 6.85
C ASN A 697 19.20 -14.04 7.10
N HIS A 698 18.29 -14.49 7.96
CA HIS A 698 18.10 -15.90 8.31
C HIS A 698 19.37 -16.58 8.86
N TYR A 699 20.25 -15.83 9.50
CA TYR A 699 21.50 -16.32 10.07
C TYR A 699 21.37 -16.56 11.56
N GLN A 700 21.85 -17.71 12.04
CA GLN A 700 21.88 -18.07 13.47
C GLN A 700 23.31 -18.40 13.88
N ASN A 701 23.74 -17.86 15.01
CA ASN A 701 25.03 -18.15 15.61
C ASN A 701 24.85 -18.49 17.09
N SER A 702 25.58 -19.50 17.56
CA SER A 702 25.56 -19.90 18.98
C SER A 702 26.99 -20.08 19.48
N ASN A 703 27.30 -19.47 20.63
CA ASN A 703 28.63 -19.53 21.24
C ASN A 703 28.54 -19.87 22.74
N ILE A 704 29.45 -20.66 23.22
CA ILE A 704 29.60 -20.97 24.65
C ILE A 704 30.93 -20.42 25.12
N PHE A 705 30.89 -19.61 26.16
CA PHE A 705 32.09 -19.11 26.83
C PHE A 705 32.14 -19.63 28.27
N ILE A 706 33.32 -20.02 28.70
CA ILE A 706 33.59 -20.46 30.07
C ILE A 706 34.72 -19.60 30.61
N ASN A 707 34.42 -18.77 31.60
CA ASN A 707 35.43 -17.93 32.27
C ASN A 707 35.46 -18.27 33.75
N ARG A 708 36.66 -18.33 34.34
CA ARG A 708 36.84 -18.49 35.77
C ARG A 708 37.26 -17.13 36.36
N SER A 709 36.50 -16.64 37.34
CA SER A 709 36.94 -15.48 38.18
C SER A 709 37.87 -16.05 39.27
N PHE A 710 39.08 -15.52 39.27
CA PHE A 710 40.06 -15.83 40.33
C PHE A 710 39.92 -14.83 41.47
#